data_0157676ba18e7509570e7035f6224d65
#
_entry.id   0157676ba18e7509570e7035f6224d65
#
_cell.length_a   1.000
_cell.length_b   1.000
_cell.length_c   1.000
_cell.angle_alpha   90.00
_cell.angle_beta   90.00
_cell.angle_gamma   90.00
#
_symmetry.space_group_name_H-M   'P 1'
#
loop_
_entity.id
_entity.type
_entity.pdbx_description
1 polymer ?
#
loop_
_entity_poly.entity_id
_entity_poly.type
_entity_poly.pdbx_seq_one_letter_code
_entity_poly.pdbx_strand_id
1 'polypeptide(L)'
;MARAQEAITYPRPAAASTLDFPTVLYGAAYYNEYMPQDSPTAQAERLEKDVALMKAAGLNVVRMGESTWSLWEPADGQFDYAWMDRIVEAMGKAGIRVILGTPTYSIPAWMAHQHPEILAERIPGGAFGGKAVPSVYGIRQNMDTDSPAYRFYAERLIRHIVAHYKDNPTVIGWQIDNETSSYDAANKDVFIGFQHHLEKKFGTPENLSKAWFLNYWGENLHAWEDLPTREGTISTGYKLEWTRWSQMRVTDFLHWQAALVRECATPRQFVTTDFGGMMRRDVNEEAVASALDIVADNIYHFVPQDRYDGATQSIQGDFSRSVKHGNYLVTETNAQSTDWTSSFQYPPYDGQLRENVYTHLANGANMVEYWHWASIHANQETYWKGILSHDLEPNRIYEEFRRTAHELEKIGPHLVGLKIRNQVAILYSRDSANAIDFMPFTSSGGQWAFGRGPADYNSLVQQLHHSLYELNIGSDFVFPETQDFSGYKVLIIPALYISDDALLRRISDFVKNGGHVVMTFKSGFANENSAVRWVRAPGPLRAAAGFSYQEFSNLDHPLALKGDPFHVGEANNKVSYWSEFLMPEHAKTIAYYDHPFFGKWPAITENQFGSGTLLYEGTYLSDALQTAVLRSELQKAGLAGSDQSLPAPIHVQHGMNKLGKRIHYYFNYSSAEQKATYSYGIGANLLDGKTVAKDSILTLAPWDLAIVEESGQ
;
A
#
# COMPACT_ATOMS: atom_id res chain seq x y z
N MET A 1 -25.47 18.87 28.54
CA MET A 1 -25.03 19.89 27.56
C MET A 1 -23.72 19.41 26.97
N ALA A 2 -23.77 18.64 25.91
CA ALA A 2 -22.57 18.19 25.17
C ALA A 2 -22.09 19.39 24.34
N ARG A 3 -20.87 19.85 24.60
CA ARG A 3 -20.18 20.78 23.69
C ARG A 3 -19.94 20.03 22.38
N ALA A 4 -20.46 20.56 21.28
CA ALA A 4 -20.07 20.13 19.95
C ALA A 4 -18.54 20.18 19.88
N GLN A 5 -17.89 19.04 19.62
CA GLN A 5 -16.49 19.02 19.24
C GLN A 5 -16.41 19.76 17.90
N GLU A 6 -15.93 20.98 17.94
CA GLU A 6 -15.45 21.67 16.73
C GLU A 6 -14.41 20.75 16.10
N ALA A 7 -14.52 20.53 14.80
CA ALA A 7 -13.49 19.82 14.05
C ALA A 7 -12.16 20.52 14.33
N ILE A 8 -11.29 19.85 15.08
CA ILE A 8 -9.96 20.35 15.40
C ILE A 8 -9.21 20.40 14.06
N THR A 9 -9.09 21.60 13.50
CA THR A 9 -8.19 21.84 12.37
C THR A 9 -6.78 21.81 12.93
N TYR A 10 -6.14 20.65 12.83
CA TYR A 10 -4.72 20.53 13.14
C TYR A 10 -3.94 21.47 12.19
N PRO A 11 -2.99 22.27 12.71
CA PRO A 11 -2.17 23.10 11.86
C PRO A 11 -1.48 22.21 10.82
N ARG A 12 -1.62 22.55 9.53
CA ARG A 12 -0.83 21.88 8.48
C ARG A 12 0.63 21.96 8.89
N PRO A 13 1.37 20.82 8.89
CA PRO A 13 2.80 20.88 9.09
C PRO A 13 3.37 21.90 8.10
N ALA A 14 4.33 22.70 8.55
CA ALA A 14 5.16 23.48 7.64
C ALA A 14 5.63 22.54 6.52
N ALA A 15 5.61 23.01 5.26
CA ALA A 15 5.94 22.21 4.09
C ALA A 15 7.11 21.28 4.42
N ALA A 16 6.90 19.96 4.26
CA ALA A 16 7.82 18.94 4.70
C ALA A 16 9.23 19.34 4.31
N SER A 17 10.10 19.52 5.30
CA SER A 17 11.53 19.52 5.05
C SER A 17 11.80 18.15 4.43
N THR A 18 12.23 18.11 3.19
CA THR A 18 12.65 16.87 2.55
C THR A 18 13.66 16.23 3.48
N LEU A 19 13.28 15.09 4.11
CA LEU A 19 14.18 14.38 5.00
C LEU A 19 15.41 13.98 4.20
N ASP A 20 16.53 14.61 4.47
CA ASP A 20 17.79 14.33 3.77
C ASP A 20 18.62 13.35 4.58
N PHE A 21 18.45 12.07 4.31
CA PHE A 21 19.30 11.03 4.86
C PHE A 21 20.66 11.05 4.15
N PRO A 22 21.78 10.98 4.90
CA PRO A 22 23.11 10.97 4.28
C PRO A 22 23.41 9.67 3.52
N THR A 23 22.77 8.57 3.90
CA THR A 23 22.90 7.23 3.31
C THR A 23 21.61 6.46 3.53
N VAL A 24 21.49 5.30 2.89
CA VAL A 24 20.41 4.36 3.14
C VAL A 24 20.41 3.91 4.61
N LEU A 25 19.25 3.89 5.23
CA LEU A 25 19.06 3.26 6.54
C LEU A 25 18.78 1.76 6.32
N TYR A 26 19.51 0.92 7.03
CA TYR A 26 19.41 -0.52 6.89
C TYR A 26 19.45 -1.20 8.24
N GLY A 27 18.39 -1.94 8.58
CA GLY A 27 18.24 -2.44 9.93
C GLY A 27 17.14 -3.47 10.13
N ALA A 28 16.62 -3.49 11.35
CA ALA A 28 15.56 -4.41 11.77
C ALA A 28 14.78 -3.85 12.96
N ALA A 29 13.55 -4.31 13.12
CA ALA A 29 12.84 -4.19 14.38
C ALA A 29 13.56 -4.98 15.48
N TYR A 30 13.69 -4.38 16.68
CA TYR A 30 14.45 -4.96 17.77
C TYR A 30 13.70 -4.91 19.10
N TYR A 31 13.56 -6.06 19.73
CA TYR A 31 12.85 -6.21 21.01
C TYR A 31 13.67 -7.05 21.97
N ASN A 32 14.51 -6.40 22.78
CA ASN A 32 15.28 -7.08 23.85
C ASN A 32 14.34 -7.76 24.86
N GLU A 33 13.16 -7.17 25.07
CA GLU A 33 12.12 -7.67 25.98
C GLU A 33 11.44 -8.97 25.51
N TYR A 34 11.56 -9.32 24.23
CA TYR A 34 11.02 -10.58 23.68
C TYR A 34 12.01 -11.73 23.74
N MET A 35 13.28 -11.43 24.05
CA MET A 35 14.31 -12.45 24.11
C MET A 35 14.13 -13.36 25.34
N PRO A 36 14.52 -14.64 25.28
CA PRO A 36 14.53 -15.53 26.43
C PRO A 36 15.34 -14.93 27.59
N GLN A 37 14.77 -14.93 28.79
CA GLN A 37 15.32 -14.25 29.95
C GLN A 37 15.32 -15.17 31.17
N ASP A 38 16.45 -15.82 31.43
CA ASP A 38 16.62 -16.63 32.63
C ASP A 38 16.94 -15.80 33.87
N SER A 39 17.45 -14.57 33.67
CA SER A 39 17.79 -13.62 34.73
C SER A 39 18.02 -12.20 34.18
N PRO A 40 17.98 -11.13 35.01
CA PRO A 40 18.37 -9.78 34.57
C PRO A 40 19.79 -9.68 34.00
N THR A 41 20.73 -10.51 34.50
CA THR A 41 22.11 -10.59 33.98
C THR A 41 22.09 -11.17 32.56
N ALA A 42 21.38 -12.27 32.32
CA ALA A 42 21.26 -12.86 31.00
C ALA A 42 20.64 -11.90 29.97
N GLN A 43 19.68 -11.07 30.37
CA GLN A 43 19.10 -10.03 29.51
C GLN A 43 20.13 -8.95 29.13
N ALA A 44 20.96 -8.50 30.07
CA ALA A 44 22.02 -7.52 29.82
C ALA A 44 23.09 -8.11 28.88
N GLU A 45 23.56 -9.32 29.14
CA GLU A 45 24.52 -10.05 28.29
C GLU A 45 23.95 -10.26 26.87
N ARG A 46 22.66 -10.55 26.74
CA ARG A 46 21.99 -10.69 25.44
C ARG A 46 21.99 -9.36 24.69
N LEU A 47 21.67 -8.23 25.33
CA LEU A 47 21.74 -6.90 24.73
C LEU A 47 23.14 -6.59 24.21
N GLU A 48 24.18 -6.83 25.03
CA GLU A 48 25.58 -6.59 24.63
C GLU A 48 25.96 -7.43 23.40
N LYS A 49 25.56 -8.72 23.38
CA LYS A 49 25.83 -9.62 22.26
C LYS A 49 25.07 -9.19 20.99
N ASP A 50 23.80 -8.82 21.10
CA ASP A 50 23.01 -8.34 19.97
C ASP A 50 23.60 -7.08 19.36
N VAL A 51 23.94 -6.07 20.19
CA VAL A 51 24.55 -4.81 19.73
C VAL A 51 25.89 -5.06 19.07
N ALA A 52 26.70 -5.98 19.61
CA ALA A 52 27.97 -6.36 18.99
C ALA A 52 27.78 -7.02 17.62
N LEU A 53 26.81 -7.92 17.48
CA LEU A 53 26.45 -8.56 16.19
C LEU A 53 25.89 -7.56 15.20
N MET A 54 25.00 -6.65 15.62
CA MET A 54 24.44 -5.59 14.77
C MET A 54 25.54 -4.70 14.21
N LYS A 55 26.46 -4.25 15.09
CA LYS A 55 27.60 -3.41 14.69
C LYS A 55 28.53 -4.15 13.72
N ALA A 56 28.84 -5.41 14.00
CA ALA A 56 29.69 -6.25 13.14
C ALA A 56 29.04 -6.52 11.78
N ALA A 57 27.71 -6.55 11.72
CA ALA A 57 26.96 -6.68 10.48
C ALA A 57 26.81 -5.38 9.68
N GLY A 58 27.14 -4.21 10.25
CA GLY A 58 26.96 -2.92 9.59
C GLY A 58 25.54 -2.35 9.68
N LEU A 59 24.68 -2.88 10.57
CA LEU A 59 23.37 -2.34 10.85
C LEU A 59 23.47 -0.91 11.37
N ASN A 60 22.66 0.02 10.88
CA ASN A 60 22.76 1.44 11.22
C ASN A 60 21.47 2.06 11.78
N VAL A 61 20.38 1.31 11.84
CA VAL A 61 19.10 1.73 12.42
C VAL A 61 18.35 0.55 13.03
N VAL A 62 17.60 0.81 14.10
CA VAL A 62 16.62 -0.11 14.67
C VAL A 62 15.32 0.64 14.97
N ARG A 63 14.19 -0.07 14.81
CA ARG A 63 12.88 0.37 15.24
C ARG A 63 12.45 -0.45 16.46
N MET A 64 11.85 0.18 17.46
CA MET A 64 11.48 -0.50 18.70
C MET A 64 10.46 0.28 19.53
N GLY A 65 9.78 -0.40 20.42
CA GLY A 65 8.95 0.19 21.47
C GLY A 65 7.46 0.34 21.16
N GLU A 66 6.99 0.07 19.93
CA GLU A 66 5.61 0.29 19.51
C GLU A 66 4.59 -0.67 20.16
N SER A 67 5.01 -1.79 20.74
CA SER A 67 4.12 -2.78 21.37
C SER A 67 4.25 -2.88 22.90
N THR A 68 4.84 -1.88 23.55
CA THR A 68 5.37 -2.03 24.91
C THR A 68 4.69 -1.17 25.96
N TRP A 69 3.41 -0.77 25.78
CA TRP A 69 2.69 0.09 26.75
C TRP A 69 2.77 -0.44 28.17
N SER A 70 2.57 -1.74 28.38
CA SER A 70 2.60 -2.36 29.70
C SER A 70 3.98 -2.31 30.39
N LEU A 71 5.06 -2.13 29.64
CA LEU A 71 6.39 -1.94 30.19
C LEU A 71 6.67 -0.47 30.54
N TRP A 72 6.18 0.46 29.73
CA TRP A 72 6.27 1.89 30.00
C TRP A 72 5.43 2.32 31.17
N GLU A 73 4.22 1.74 31.31
CA GLU A 73 3.25 2.06 32.32
C GLU A 73 2.65 0.78 32.94
N PRO A 74 3.43 0.09 33.80
CA PRO A 74 3.03 -1.19 34.39
C PRO A 74 1.81 -1.09 35.31
N ALA A 75 1.52 0.10 35.86
CA ALA A 75 0.30 0.43 36.58
C ALA A 75 -0.11 1.86 36.27
N ASP A 76 -1.38 2.18 36.43
CA ASP A 76 -1.96 3.49 36.12
C ASP A 76 -1.13 4.65 36.72
N GLY A 77 -0.59 5.50 35.84
CA GLY A 77 0.23 6.65 36.19
C GLY A 77 1.65 6.35 36.69
N GLN A 78 2.07 5.08 36.70
CA GLN A 78 3.43 4.69 37.10
C GLN A 78 4.28 4.38 35.88
N PHE A 79 5.26 5.25 35.58
CA PHE A 79 6.11 5.12 34.39
C PHE A 79 7.49 4.56 34.75
N ASP A 80 7.96 3.61 33.93
CA ASP A 80 9.32 3.06 33.98
C ASP A 80 10.03 3.24 32.64
N TYR A 81 11.13 3.99 32.63
CA TYR A 81 11.94 4.23 31.45
C TYR A 81 13.25 3.43 31.44
N ALA A 82 13.68 2.92 32.61
CA ALA A 82 15.02 2.38 32.82
C ALA A 82 15.35 1.20 31.87
N TRP A 83 14.36 0.41 31.53
CA TRP A 83 14.51 -0.73 30.64
C TRP A 83 14.86 -0.29 29.20
N MET A 84 14.20 0.75 28.67
CA MET A 84 14.45 1.26 27.33
C MET A 84 15.64 2.21 27.27
N ASP A 85 15.88 3.00 28.33
CA ASP A 85 17.06 3.88 28.42
C ASP A 85 18.34 3.10 28.20
N ARG A 86 18.47 1.94 28.84
CA ARG A 86 19.59 1.02 28.67
C ARG A 86 19.79 0.58 27.22
N ILE A 87 18.69 0.28 26.50
CA ILE A 87 18.73 -0.16 25.11
C ILE A 87 19.12 0.99 24.19
N VAL A 88 18.49 2.15 24.33
CA VAL A 88 18.78 3.36 23.53
C VAL A 88 20.22 3.82 23.75
N GLU A 89 20.73 3.77 24.99
CA GLU A 89 22.12 4.11 25.30
C GLU A 89 23.12 3.15 24.65
N ALA A 90 22.83 1.84 24.66
CA ALA A 90 23.67 0.83 24.03
C ALA A 90 23.71 1.01 22.50
N MET A 91 22.57 1.29 21.86
CA MET A 91 22.49 1.59 20.43
C MET A 91 23.28 2.87 20.10
N GLY A 92 23.09 3.94 20.86
CA GLY A 92 23.85 5.20 20.66
C GLY A 92 25.35 5.04 20.76
N LYS A 93 25.85 4.28 21.75
CA LYS A 93 27.29 3.94 21.88
C LYS A 93 27.83 3.14 20.70
N ALA A 94 26.98 2.33 20.07
CA ALA A 94 27.33 1.56 18.86
C ALA A 94 27.26 2.37 17.57
N GLY A 95 26.69 3.59 17.61
CA GLY A 95 26.42 4.42 16.41
C GLY A 95 25.18 4.00 15.65
N ILE A 96 24.30 3.20 16.26
CA ILE A 96 23.04 2.73 15.69
C ILE A 96 21.94 3.74 16.03
N ARG A 97 21.19 4.20 15.03
CA ARG A 97 20.07 5.13 15.20
C ARG A 97 18.82 4.37 15.64
N VAL A 98 17.91 5.08 16.28
CA VAL A 98 16.68 4.50 16.82
C VAL A 98 15.47 5.25 16.28
N ILE A 99 14.46 4.50 15.83
CA ILE A 99 13.10 4.96 15.62
C ILE A 99 12.26 4.37 16.75
N LEU A 100 11.64 5.22 17.58
CA LEU A 100 10.79 4.79 18.68
C LEU A 100 9.31 4.79 18.23
N GLY A 101 8.58 3.75 18.65
CA GLY A 101 7.14 3.65 18.44
C GLY A 101 6.33 4.22 19.61
N THR A 102 5.16 4.81 19.32
CA THR A 102 4.14 5.05 20.33
C THR A 102 3.34 3.76 20.52
N PRO A 103 3.35 3.14 21.71
CA PRO A 103 2.81 1.79 21.90
C PRO A 103 1.29 1.76 22.07
N THR A 104 0.56 2.47 21.22
CA THR A 104 -0.87 2.73 21.39
C THR A 104 -1.77 1.60 20.91
N TYR A 105 -1.26 0.71 20.05
CA TYR A 105 -2.06 -0.38 19.48
C TYR A 105 -2.22 -1.61 20.41
N SER A 106 -1.53 -1.64 21.56
CA SER A 106 -1.57 -2.74 22.52
C SER A 106 -1.74 -2.21 23.94
N ILE A 107 -2.99 -2.16 24.43
CA ILE A 107 -3.34 -1.64 25.76
C ILE A 107 -2.86 -2.57 26.88
N PRO A 108 -2.45 -2.04 28.04
CA PRO A 108 -2.08 -2.87 29.20
C PRO A 108 -3.29 -3.50 29.89
N ALA A 109 -3.06 -4.62 30.60
CA ALA A 109 -4.09 -5.37 31.28
C ALA A 109 -4.88 -4.55 32.32
N TRP A 110 -4.19 -3.67 33.07
CA TRP A 110 -4.82 -2.82 34.06
C TRP A 110 -5.88 -1.90 33.45
N MET A 111 -5.59 -1.36 32.25
CA MET A 111 -6.51 -0.48 31.52
C MET A 111 -7.76 -1.23 31.06
N ALA A 112 -7.61 -2.40 30.44
CA ALA A 112 -8.74 -3.21 30.01
C ALA A 112 -9.61 -3.68 31.17
N HIS A 113 -9.00 -3.87 32.36
CA HIS A 113 -9.72 -4.28 33.57
C HIS A 113 -10.47 -3.11 34.22
N GLN A 114 -9.86 -1.93 34.31
CA GLN A 114 -10.45 -0.75 34.93
C GLN A 114 -11.41 -0.02 33.98
N HIS A 115 -11.20 -0.09 32.67
CA HIS A 115 -11.92 0.62 31.63
C HIS A 115 -12.36 -0.33 30.51
N PRO A 116 -13.23 -1.33 30.80
CA PRO A 116 -13.68 -2.29 29.78
C PRO A 116 -14.43 -1.63 28.60
N GLU A 117 -14.95 -0.41 28.78
CA GLU A 117 -15.58 0.40 27.74
C GLU A 117 -14.60 0.86 26.63
N ILE A 118 -13.30 0.77 26.86
CA ILE A 118 -12.26 1.03 25.86
C ILE A 118 -12.23 -0.05 24.78
N LEU A 119 -12.68 -1.26 25.09
CA LEU A 119 -12.63 -2.37 24.16
C LEU A 119 -13.60 -2.15 23.00
N ALA A 120 -13.12 -2.44 21.78
CA ALA A 120 -13.92 -2.31 20.57
C ALA A 120 -15.06 -3.35 20.55
N GLU A 121 -16.25 -2.93 20.17
CA GLU A 121 -17.32 -3.82 19.74
C GLU A 121 -17.18 -4.06 18.24
N ARG A 122 -17.12 -5.32 17.81
CA ARG A 122 -16.89 -5.70 16.42
C ARG A 122 -17.98 -6.60 15.88
N ILE A 123 -18.29 -6.46 14.60
CA ILE A 123 -19.16 -7.39 13.90
C ILE A 123 -18.28 -8.53 13.36
N PRO A 124 -18.49 -9.78 13.83
CA PRO A 124 -17.68 -10.91 13.37
C PRO A 124 -17.66 -11.03 11.84
N GLY A 125 -16.46 -11.13 11.27
CA GLY A 125 -16.26 -11.19 9.83
C GLY A 125 -16.48 -9.88 9.08
N GLY A 126 -16.64 -8.75 9.78
CA GLY A 126 -16.81 -7.43 9.16
C GLY A 126 -18.09 -7.28 8.32
N ALA A 127 -19.00 -8.24 8.40
CA ALA A 127 -20.19 -8.30 7.55
C ALA A 127 -21.25 -7.28 7.96
N PHE A 128 -21.89 -6.65 6.99
CA PHE A 128 -23.14 -5.92 7.24
C PHE A 128 -24.26 -6.92 7.58
N GLY A 129 -25.09 -6.58 8.56
CA GLY A 129 -26.17 -7.47 9.05
C GLY A 129 -25.75 -8.42 10.18
N GLY A 130 -24.49 -8.41 10.62
CA GLY A 130 -24.04 -9.17 11.79
C GLY A 130 -24.20 -8.38 13.09
N LYS A 131 -24.40 -9.07 14.21
CA LYS A 131 -24.44 -8.44 15.54
C LYS A 131 -23.05 -8.11 16.04
N ALA A 132 -22.84 -6.90 16.54
CA ALA A 132 -21.60 -6.51 17.20
C ALA A 132 -21.42 -7.29 18.51
N VAL A 133 -20.17 -7.70 18.78
CA VAL A 133 -19.75 -8.35 20.01
C VAL A 133 -18.54 -7.63 20.60
N PRO A 134 -18.45 -7.48 21.93
CA PRO A 134 -17.29 -6.88 22.56
C PRO A 134 -16.01 -7.69 22.28
N SER A 135 -14.90 -6.99 22.02
CA SER A 135 -13.56 -7.57 22.05
C SER A 135 -13.18 -7.94 23.48
N VAL A 136 -12.15 -8.77 23.60
CA VAL A 136 -11.60 -9.17 24.90
C VAL A 136 -10.14 -8.78 24.99
N TYR A 137 -9.63 -8.59 26.19
CA TYR A 137 -8.19 -8.41 26.42
C TYR A 137 -7.41 -9.66 26.04
N GLY A 138 -6.17 -9.46 25.62
CA GLY A 138 -5.21 -10.52 25.29
C GLY A 138 -4.83 -10.61 23.81
N ILE A 139 -5.41 -9.75 22.98
CA ILE A 139 -5.01 -9.57 21.57
C ILE A 139 -4.68 -8.09 21.35
N ARG A 140 -3.75 -7.80 20.43
CA ARG A 140 -3.46 -6.43 20.01
C ARG A 140 -4.62 -5.82 19.21
N GLN A 141 -4.66 -4.49 19.08
CA GLN A 141 -5.62 -3.78 18.21
C GLN A 141 -7.10 -4.06 18.58
N ASN A 142 -7.39 -4.12 19.85
CA ASN A 142 -8.69 -4.47 20.39
C ASN A 142 -9.42 -3.31 21.09
N MET A 143 -8.95 -2.08 20.92
CA MET A 143 -9.53 -0.87 21.51
C MET A 143 -10.37 -0.08 20.50
N ASP A 144 -11.33 0.68 21.03
CA ASP A 144 -12.02 1.73 20.28
C ASP A 144 -11.19 3.02 20.34
N THR A 145 -10.63 3.40 19.19
CA THR A 145 -9.80 4.61 19.07
C THR A 145 -10.57 5.91 19.26
N ASP A 146 -11.89 5.88 19.28
CA ASP A 146 -12.76 7.04 19.55
C ASP A 146 -13.14 7.15 21.01
N SER A 147 -12.86 6.13 21.84
CA SER A 147 -13.13 6.16 23.28
C SER A 147 -12.41 7.32 23.97
N PRO A 148 -13.12 8.22 24.66
CA PRO A 148 -12.47 9.33 25.38
C PRO A 148 -11.51 8.86 26.49
N ALA A 149 -11.80 7.74 27.14
CA ALA A 149 -10.92 7.15 28.14
C ALA A 149 -9.62 6.65 27.49
N TYR A 150 -9.73 5.90 26.39
CA TYR A 150 -8.55 5.47 25.64
C TYR A 150 -7.69 6.66 25.17
N ARG A 151 -8.32 7.69 24.59
CA ARG A 151 -7.61 8.90 24.13
C ARG A 151 -6.88 9.60 25.28
N PHE A 152 -7.48 9.70 26.44
CA PHE A 152 -6.85 10.29 27.64
C PHE A 152 -5.57 9.56 28.04
N TYR A 153 -5.61 8.23 28.12
CA TYR A 153 -4.46 7.42 28.50
C TYR A 153 -3.38 7.38 27.41
N ALA A 154 -3.76 7.26 26.14
CA ALA A 154 -2.84 7.27 25.02
C ALA A 154 -2.11 8.62 24.91
N GLU A 155 -2.80 9.76 25.07
CA GLU A 155 -2.17 11.09 25.11
C GLU A 155 -1.15 11.20 26.25
N ARG A 156 -1.53 10.76 27.46
CA ARG A 156 -0.63 10.75 28.60
C ARG A 156 0.65 9.98 28.30
N LEU A 157 0.52 8.77 27.78
CA LEU A 157 1.63 7.91 27.43
C LEU A 157 2.54 8.57 26.37
N ILE A 158 1.97 9.03 25.26
CA ILE A 158 2.73 9.68 24.17
C ILE A 158 3.52 10.87 24.71
N ARG A 159 2.87 11.76 25.47
CA ARG A 159 3.55 12.94 26.06
C ARG A 159 4.70 12.56 26.96
N HIS A 160 4.54 11.54 27.78
CA HIS A 160 5.58 11.07 28.69
C HIS A 160 6.78 10.50 27.92
N ILE A 161 6.56 9.59 26.98
CA ILE A 161 7.68 8.95 26.24
C ILE A 161 8.40 9.96 25.35
N VAL A 162 7.65 10.76 24.58
CA VAL A 162 8.24 11.71 23.64
C VAL A 162 9.04 12.80 24.38
N ALA A 163 8.51 13.35 25.47
CA ALA A 163 9.21 14.32 26.28
C ALA A 163 10.52 13.77 26.90
N HIS A 164 10.54 12.47 27.24
CA HIS A 164 11.73 11.82 27.80
C HIS A 164 12.87 11.69 26.76
N TYR A 165 12.54 11.36 25.50
CA TYR A 165 13.55 11.13 24.45
C TYR A 165 13.75 12.30 23.46
N LYS A 166 13.05 13.43 23.61
CA LYS A 166 13.08 14.54 22.66
C LYS A 166 14.49 15.09 22.36
N ASP A 167 15.37 15.09 23.35
CA ASP A 167 16.73 15.62 23.23
C ASP A 167 17.79 14.53 23.01
N ASN A 168 17.38 13.26 22.96
CA ASN A 168 18.31 12.15 22.75
C ASN A 168 18.72 12.06 21.26
N PRO A 169 20.02 12.26 20.92
CA PRO A 169 20.48 12.30 19.54
C PRO A 169 20.44 10.92 18.85
N THR A 170 20.29 9.83 19.60
CA THR A 170 20.17 8.47 19.07
C THR A 170 18.78 8.25 18.46
N VAL A 171 17.74 8.91 19.02
CA VAL A 171 16.36 8.83 18.54
C VAL A 171 16.16 9.82 17.39
N ILE A 172 16.03 9.29 16.17
CA ILE A 172 15.92 10.10 14.94
C ILE A 172 14.50 10.30 14.45
N GLY A 173 13.55 9.51 14.95
CA GLY A 173 12.15 9.60 14.52
C GLY A 173 11.20 8.83 15.42
N TRP A 174 9.92 9.06 15.16
CA TRP A 174 8.79 8.47 15.86
C TRP A 174 7.88 7.75 14.87
N GLN A 175 7.62 6.48 15.11
CA GLN A 175 6.52 5.77 14.50
C GLN A 175 5.29 5.91 15.39
N ILE A 176 4.22 6.53 14.88
CA ILE A 176 2.96 6.60 15.62
C ILE A 176 2.13 5.35 15.36
N ASP A 177 1.62 4.74 16.43
CA ASP A 177 0.84 3.49 16.39
C ASP A 177 1.54 2.36 15.60
N ASN A 178 0.78 1.34 15.19
CA ASN A 178 1.30 0.25 14.35
C ASN A 178 0.18 -0.35 13.49
N GLU A 179 0.37 -0.34 12.17
CA GLU A 179 -0.55 -0.93 11.18
C GLU A 179 -2.02 -0.54 11.45
N THR A 180 -2.25 0.70 11.79
CA THR A 180 -3.55 1.20 12.23
C THR A 180 -4.65 0.92 11.22
N SER A 181 -5.78 0.43 11.71
CA SER A 181 -6.99 0.20 10.91
C SER A 181 -8.22 0.72 11.64
N SER A 182 -9.38 0.61 11.01
CA SER A 182 -10.66 0.91 11.65
C SER A 182 -11.05 -0.11 12.72
N TYR A 183 -10.38 -1.24 12.73
CA TYR A 183 -10.64 -2.42 13.58
C TYR A 183 -12.08 -2.91 13.53
N ASP A 184 -12.83 -2.56 12.49
CA ASP A 184 -14.27 -2.84 12.34
C ASP A 184 -15.10 -2.42 13.57
N ALA A 185 -14.64 -1.42 14.32
CA ALA A 185 -15.31 -0.95 15.51
C ALA A 185 -16.72 -0.44 15.19
N ALA A 186 -17.68 -0.91 16.00
CA ALA A 186 -19.11 -0.59 15.88
C ALA A 186 -19.69 -0.16 17.23
N ASN A 187 -18.86 0.39 18.12
CA ASN A 187 -19.27 0.93 19.41
C ASN A 187 -20.33 2.03 19.23
N LYS A 188 -21.11 2.28 20.25
CA LYS A 188 -22.14 3.31 20.24
C LYS A 188 -21.62 4.68 19.84
N ASP A 189 -20.45 5.06 20.34
CA ASP A 189 -19.83 6.37 20.03
C ASP A 189 -19.39 6.46 18.57
N VAL A 190 -18.93 5.36 17.98
CA VAL A 190 -18.63 5.26 16.55
C VAL A 190 -19.89 5.51 15.71
N PHE A 191 -21.01 4.91 16.09
CA PHE A 191 -22.28 5.12 15.39
C PHE A 191 -22.81 6.55 15.52
N ILE A 192 -22.72 7.14 16.70
CA ILE A 192 -23.10 8.55 16.93
C ILE A 192 -22.22 9.47 16.06
N GLY A 193 -20.93 9.22 16.02
CA GLY A 193 -20.01 9.96 15.15
C GLY A 193 -20.37 9.82 13.67
N PHE A 194 -20.74 8.64 13.21
CA PHE A 194 -21.23 8.41 11.85
C PHE A 194 -22.51 9.20 11.55
N GLN A 195 -23.47 9.20 12.48
CA GLN A 195 -24.67 9.99 12.32
C GLN A 195 -24.36 11.48 12.18
N HIS A 196 -23.51 12.05 13.03
CA HIS A 196 -23.07 13.45 12.92
C HIS A 196 -22.33 13.75 11.61
N HIS A 197 -21.54 12.79 11.13
CA HIS A 197 -20.89 12.89 9.80
C HIS A 197 -21.93 13.02 8.69
N LEU A 198 -22.99 12.19 8.72
CA LEU A 198 -24.09 12.25 7.74
C LEU A 198 -24.90 13.54 7.84
N GLU A 199 -25.20 14.00 9.06
CA GLU A 199 -25.84 15.29 9.30
C GLU A 199 -25.07 16.45 8.65
N LYS A 200 -23.75 16.46 8.85
CA LYS A 200 -22.87 17.47 8.25
C LYS A 200 -22.85 17.38 6.72
N LYS A 201 -22.84 16.18 6.16
CA LYS A 201 -22.71 15.94 4.71
C LYS A 201 -24.02 16.22 3.97
N PHE A 202 -25.14 15.73 4.47
CA PHE A 202 -26.43 15.75 3.75
C PHE A 202 -27.37 16.86 4.25
N GLY A 203 -27.16 17.37 5.45
CA GLY A 203 -27.96 18.45 6.05
C GLY A 203 -29.28 17.95 6.64
N THR A 204 -30.07 17.19 5.87
CA THR A 204 -31.36 16.65 6.32
C THR A 204 -31.52 15.17 5.98
N PRO A 205 -32.35 14.42 6.74
CA PRO A 205 -32.69 13.02 6.43
C PRO A 205 -33.31 12.83 5.04
N GLU A 206 -34.08 13.80 4.57
CA GLU A 206 -34.71 13.75 3.25
C GLU A 206 -33.66 13.85 2.15
N ASN A 207 -32.63 14.70 2.28
CA ASN A 207 -31.54 14.81 1.32
C ASN A 207 -30.76 13.49 1.25
N LEU A 208 -30.45 12.89 2.41
CA LEU A 208 -29.80 11.59 2.48
C LEU A 208 -30.69 10.51 1.83
N SER A 209 -31.97 10.42 2.19
CA SER A 209 -32.92 9.48 1.64
C SER A 209 -32.99 9.55 0.10
N LYS A 210 -32.99 10.79 -0.42
CA LYS A 210 -32.95 11.03 -1.87
C LYS A 210 -31.63 10.61 -2.51
N ALA A 211 -30.49 10.91 -1.88
CA ALA A 211 -29.16 10.59 -2.40
C ALA A 211 -28.93 9.07 -2.47
N TRP A 212 -29.46 8.33 -1.50
CA TRP A 212 -29.31 6.86 -1.38
C TRP A 212 -30.49 6.08 -1.96
N PHE A 213 -31.51 6.76 -2.51
CA PHE A 213 -32.73 6.15 -3.07
C PHE A 213 -33.48 5.27 -2.04
N LEU A 214 -33.59 5.71 -0.79
CA LEU A 214 -34.22 4.95 0.30
C LEU A 214 -35.72 4.77 0.15
N ASN A 215 -36.36 5.44 -0.84
CA ASN A 215 -37.74 5.12 -1.21
C ASN A 215 -37.89 3.70 -1.80
N TYR A 216 -36.80 3.06 -2.20
CA TYR A 216 -36.77 1.64 -2.52
C TYR A 216 -37.03 0.82 -1.25
N TRP A 217 -38.04 -0.01 -1.25
CA TRP A 217 -38.59 -0.76 -0.10
C TRP A 217 -39.12 0.10 1.06
N GLY A 218 -39.29 1.41 0.85
CA GLY A 218 -39.88 2.31 1.86
C GLY A 218 -38.99 2.64 3.05
N GLU A 219 -37.66 2.67 2.84
CA GLU A 219 -36.65 2.90 3.88
C GLU A 219 -36.35 4.40 4.12
N ASN A 220 -37.22 5.32 3.67
CA ASN A 220 -37.00 6.76 3.85
C ASN A 220 -36.87 7.14 5.34
N LEU A 221 -35.90 7.96 5.64
CA LEU A 221 -35.71 8.55 6.97
C LEU A 221 -36.46 9.88 7.05
N HIS A 222 -37.10 10.11 8.20
CA HIS A 222 -37.81 11.35 8.51
C HIS A 222 -37.15 12.11 9.68
N ALA A 223 -36.33 11.43 10.46
CA ALA A 223 -35.51 11.98 11.52
C ALA A 223 -34.13 11.28 11.50
N TRP A 224 -33.12 11.93 12.09
CA TRP A 224 -31.79 11.31 12.20
C TRP A 224 -31.78 10.09 13.13
N GLU A 225 -32.69 10.05 14.10
CA GLU A 225 -32.90 8.94 15.02
C GLU A 225 -33.45 7.68 14.31
N ASP A 226 -33.98 7.82 13.11
CA ASP A 226 -34.45 6.69 12.27
C ASP A 226 -33.29 5.99 11.54
N LEU A 227 -32.06 6.55 11.57
CA LEU A 227 -30.90 5.96 10.91
C LEU A 227 -30.62 4.58 11.50
N PRO A 228 -30.66 3.50 10.69
CA PRO A 228 -30.38 2.17 11.20
C PRO A 228 -28.92 2.03 11.60
N THR A 229 -28.64 1.19 12.60
CA THR A 229 -27.28 0.76 12.90
C THR A 229 -26.71 -0.08 11.74
N ARG A 230 -25.39 -0.28 11.73
CA ARG A 230 -24.67 -0.97 10.64
C ARG A 230 -25.26 -2.34 10.30
N GLU A 231 -25.69 -3.09 11.30
CA GLU A 231 -26.33 -4.42 11.16
C GLU A 231 -27.76 -4.38 10.61
N GLY A 232 -28.40 -3.21 10.64
CA GLY A 232 -29.81 -3.04 10.21
C GLY A 232 -30.00 -2.62 8.76
N THR A 233 -28.93 -2.54 7.94
CA THR A 233 -29.05 -2.01 6.58
C THR A 233 -28.32 -2.84 5.52
N ILE A 234 -28.90 -2.84 4.32
CA ILE A 234 -28.29 -3.37 3.09
C ILE A 234 -28.01 -2.27 2.05
N SER A 235 -28.32 -1.00 2.36
CA SER A 235 -28.13 0.13 1.45
C SER A 235 -26.69 0.26 1.01
N THR A 236 -26.46 0.32 -0.32
CA THR A 236 -25.10 0.51 -0.89
C THR A 236 -24.54 1.89 -0.59
N GLY A 237 -25.40 2.92 -0.52
CA GLY A 237 -25.01 4.27 -0.09
C GLY A 237 -24.52 4.29 1.35
N TYR A 238 -25.24 3.60 2.25
CA TYR A 238 -24.81 3.46 3.66
C TYR A 238 -23.46 2.76 3.76
N LYS A 239 -23.30 1.60 3.08
CA LYS A 239 -22.07 0.82 3.10
C LYS A 239 -20.86 1.64 2.65
N LEU A 240 -21.01 2.36 1.53
CA LEU A 240 -19.94 3.22 1.00
C LEU A 240 -19.59 4.35 1.99
N GLU A 241 -20.59 5.00 2.57
CA GLU A 241 -20.35 6.10 3.49
C GLU A 241 -19.78 5.64 4.84
N TRP A 242 -20.16 4.44 5.29
CA TRP A 242 -19.55 3.82 6.47
C TRP A 242 -18.06 3.53 6.25
N THR A 243 -17.67 3.04 5.07
CA THR A 243 -16.24 2.82 4.77
C THR A 243 -15.46 4.14 4.73
N ARG A 244 -16.02 5.19 4.16
CA ARG A 244 -15.43 6.54 4.20
C ARG A 244 -15.30 7.07 5.63
N TRP A 245 -16.33 6.89 6.44
CA TRP A 245 -16.31 7.24 7.86
C TRP A 245 -15.21 6.48 8.61
N SER A 246 -15.09 5.18 8.38
CA SER A 246 -14.02 4.36 8.95
C SER A 246 -12.63 4.87 8.58
N GLN A 247 -12.41 5.24 7.31
CA GLN A 247 -11.16 5.86 6.85
C GLN A 247 -10.88 7.20 7.53
N MET A 248 -11.92 8.03 7.70
CA MET A 248 -11.79 9.32 8.40
C MET A 248 -11.39 9.13 9.87
N ARG A 249 -11.95 8.15 10.56
CA ARG A 249 -11.59 7.83 11.95
C ARG A 249 -10.11 7.45 12.09
N VAL A 250 -9.60 6.60 11.20
CA VAL A 250 -8.17 6.23 11.16
C VAL A 250 -7.31 7.47 10.91
N THR A 251 -7.71 8.29 9.94
CA THR A 251 -7.01 9.55 9.62
C THR A 251 -6.97 10.48 10.82
N ASP A 252 -8.10 10.72 11.49
CA ASP A 252 -8.20 11.60 12.65
C ASP A 252 -7.35 11.08 13.82
N PHE A 253 -7.35 9.78 14.05
CA PHE A 253 -6.56 9.15 15.11
C PHE A 253 -5.05 9.34 14.89
N LEU A 254 -4.57 9.08 13.69
CA LEU A 254 -3.14 9.22 13.37
C LEU A 254 -2.72 10.70 13.30
N HIS A 255 -3.56 11.59 12.78
CA HIS A 255 -3.30 13.03 12.81
C HIS A 255 -3.19 13.57 14.25
N TRP A 256 -4.07 13.10 15.13
CA TRP A 256 -4.04 13.46 16.55
C TRP A 256 -2.73 12.98 17.21
N GLN A 257 -2.31 11.73 16.99
CA GLN A 257 -1.03 11.24 17.51
C GLN A 257 0.16 12.01 16.96
N ALA A 258 0.19 12.29 15.63
CA ALA A 258 1.23 13.07 15.01
C ALA A 258 1.34 14.48 15.62
N ALA A 259 0.22 15.13 15.89
CA ALA A 259 0.17 16.44 16.55
C ALA A 259 0.77 16.38 17.95
N LEU A 260 0.39 15.38 18.76
CA LEU A 260 0.94 15.20 20.11
C LEU A 260 2.46 14.96 20.11
N VAL A 261 2.94 14.13 19.20
CA VAL A 261 4.37 13.89 19.06
C VAL A 261 5.09 15.19 18.71
N ARG A 262 4.58 15.97 17.74
CA ARG A 262 5.21 17.25 17.33
C ARG A 262 5.19 18.32 18.42
N GLU A 263 4.21 18.34 19.30
CA GLU A 263 4.20 19.24 20.47
C GLU A 263 5.34 18.96 21.44
N CYS A 264 5.76 17.69 21.55
CA CYS A 264 6.74 17.24 22.52
C CYS A 264 8.14 17.00 21.94
N ALA A 265 8.26 16.54 20.69
CA ALA A 265 9.51 16.21 19.99
C ALA A 265 10.23 17.46 19.50
N THR A 266 11.51 17.30 19.13
CA THR A 266 12.26 18.34 18.42
C THR A 266 12.12 18.20 16.90
N PRO A 267 12.32 19.29 16.12
CA PRO A 267 12.24 19.25 14.66
C PRO A 267 13.27 18.30 13.98
N ARG A 268 14.21 17.77 14.73
CA ARG A 268 15.20 16.79 14.23
C ARG A 268 14.65 15.36 14.19
N GLN A 269 13.58 15.09 14.92
CA GLN A 269 12.92 13.79 14.99
C GLN A 269 11.73 13.80 14.04
N PHE A 270 11.79 12.99 12.98
CA PHE A 270 10.67 12.87 12.04
C PHE A 270 9.51 12.06 12.64
N VAL A 271 8.33 12.22 12.05
CA VAL A 271 7.12 11.47 12.41
C VAL A 271 6.68 10.65 11.20
N THR A 272 6.48 9.38 11.41
CA THR A 272 5.91 8.44 10.46
C THR A 272 4.90 7.51 11.13
N THR A 273 4.18 6.71 10.36
CA THR A 273 3.49 5.49 10.80
C THR A 273 3.84 4.38 9.83
N ASP A 274 3.81 3.15 10.26
CA ASP A 274 3.93 2.01 9.38
C ASP A 274 2.53 1.60 8.88
N PHE A 275 2.33 1.67 7.57
CA PHE A 275 1.14 1.08 6.99
C PHE A 275 1.31 -0.45 6.91
N GLY A 276 0.26 -1.20 7.22
CA GLY A 276 0.27 -2.67 7.11
C GLY A 276 -0.02 -3.12 5.67
N GLY A 277 0.78 -2.67 4.73
CA GLY A 277 0.57 -2.78 3.29
C GLY A 277 -0.34 -1.69 2.73
N MET A 278 -0.12 -1.32 1.48
CA MET A 278 -0.89 -0.31 0.76
C MET A 278 -2.16 -0.89 0.11
N MET A 279 -3.01 -0.01 -0.42
CA MET A 279 -4.30 -0.33 -1.03
C MET A 279 -5.31 -0.94 -0.04
N ARG A 280 -5.24 -0.53 1.21
CA ARG A 280 -6.20 -0.94 2.24
C ARG A 280 -7.56 -0.27 2.02
N ARG A 281 -8.64 -0.97 2.38
CA ARG A 281 -10.01 -0.48 2.16
C ARG A 281 -10.48 0.46 3.25
N ASP A 282 -9.98 0.27 4.45
CA ASP A 282 -10.36 1.00 5.66
C ASP A 282 -9.36 2.11 6.04
N VAL A 283 -8.37 2.38 5.21
CA VAL A 283 -7.38 3.43 5.38
C VAL A 283 -7.34 4.33 4.15
N ASN A 284 -7.28 5.64 4.34
CA ASN A 284 -6.97 6.60 3.30
C ASN A 284 -5.52 7.07 3.49
N GLU A 285 -4.58 6.36 2.83
CA GLU A 285 -3.15 6.55 3.03
C GLU A 285 -2.69 7.98 2.68
N GLU A 286 -3.27 8.62 1.67
CA GLU A 286 -2.96 10.02 1.33
C GLU A 286 -3.39 10.99 2.42
N ALA A 287 -4.61 10.81 2.94
CA ALA A 287 -5.12 11.64 4.02
C ALA A 287 -4.25 11.49 5.28
N VAL A 288 -3.90 10.25 5.66
CA VAL A 288 -3.00 9.98 6.78
C VAL A 288 -1.62 10.58 6.55
N ALA A 289 -1.03 10.37 5.37
CA ALA A 289 0.32 10.84 5.04
C ALA A 289 0.45 12.38 5.07
N SER A 290 -0.66 13.11 4.95
CA SER A 290 -0.64 14.58 5.06
C SER A 290 -0.14 15.06 6.44
N ALA A 291 -0.25 14.25 7.49
CA ALA A 291 0.27 14.53 8.83
C ALA A 291 1.68 13.98 9.09
N LEU A 292 2.23 13.18 8.20
CA LEU A 292 3.54 12.54 8.37
C LEU A 292 4.65 13.33 7.67
N ASP A 293 5.89 13.17 8.12
CA ASP A 293 7.06 13.72 7.44
C ASP A 293 7.48 12.82 6.27
N ILE A 294 7.35 11.51 6.42
CA ILE A 294 7.64 10.51 5.41
C ILE A 294 6.66 9.34 5.55
N VAL A 295 6.32 8.69 4.43
CA VAL A 295 5.53 7.46 4.42
C VAL A 295 6.42 6.29 4.82
N ALA A 296 5.89 5.36 5.63
CA ALA A 296 6.53 4.07 5.88
C ALA A 296 5.50 2.95 5.69
N ASP A 297 5.97 1.81 5.22
CA ASP A 297 5.11 0.68 4.86
C ASP A 297 5.76 -0.66 5.20
N ASN A 298 4.94 -1.61 5.64
CA ASN A 298 5.33 -2.99 5.89
C ASN A 298 5.11 -3.79 4.62
N ILE A 299 6.19 -4.06 3.89
CA ILE A 299 6.13 -4.67 2.56
C ILE A 299 6.64 -6.10 2.64
N TYR A 300 5.72 -7.04 2.78
CA TYR A 300 6.00 -8.47 2.77
C TYR A 300 5.65 -9.11 1.43
N HIS A 301 6.36 -10.19 1.09
CA HIS A 301 6.02 -11.06 -0.03
C HIS A 301 5.80 -12.50 0.46
N PHE A 302 4.67 -13.07 0.09
CA PHE A 302 4.22 -14.40 0.54
C PHE A 302 4.19 -15.37 -0.64
N VAL A 303 5.32 -15.53 -1.32
CA VAL A 303 5.45 -16.42 -2.49
C VAL A 303 6.55 -17.44 -2.25
N PRO A 304 6.42 -18.67 -2.79
CA PRO A 304 7.53 -19.61 -2.86
C PRO A 304 8.73 -18.99 -3.58
N GLN A 305 9.93 -19.25 -3.11
CA GLN A 305 11.14 -18.54 -3.52
C GLN A 305 11.52 -18.70 -4.99
N ASP A 306 11.12 -19.79 -5.63
CA ASP A 306 11.26 -20.02 -7.07
C ASP A 306 10.27 -19.18 -7.92
N ARG A 307 9.30 -18.51 -7.28
CA ARG A 307 8.36 -17.57 -7.91
C ARG A 307 8.57 -16.12 -7.47
N TYR A 308 9.65 -15.86 -6.72
CA TYR A 308 10.00 -14.50 -6.34
C TYR A 308 10.49 -13.73 -7.57
N ASP A 309 9.86 -12.61 -7.85
CA ASP A 309 10.11 -11.78 -9.04
C ASP A 309 10.19 -10.25 -8.76
N GLY A 310 10.09 -9.84 -7.50
CA GLY A 310 10.10 -8.43 -7.11
C GLY A 310 8.80 -7.64 -7.39
N ALA A 311 7.80 -8.24 -8.03
CA ALA A 311 6.58 -7.53 -8.44
C ALA A 311 5.79 -6.97 -7.24
N THR A 312 5.72 -7.72 -6.12
CA THR A 312 5.04 -7.26 -4.90
C THR A 312 5.71 -6.01 -4.33
N GLN A 313 7.04 -5.99 -4.26
CA GLN A 313 7.80 -4.82 -3.78
C GLN A 313 7.63 -3.64 -4.73
N SER A 314 7.55 -3.90 -6.03
CA SER A 314 7.37 -2.85 -7.02
C SER A 314 6.00 -2.16 -6.86
N ILE A 315 4.90 -2.90 -6.81
CA ILE A 315 3.57 -2.27 -6.69
C ILE A 315 3.39 -1.53 -5.37
N GLN A 316 3.84 -2.13 -4.25
CA GLN A 316 3.76 -1.49 -2.93
C GLN A 316 4.65 -0.25 -2.85
N GLY A 317 5.86 -0.33 -3.42
CA GLY A 317 6.78 0.80 -3.49
C GLY A 317 6.29 1.94 -4.36
N ASP A 318 5.74 1.63 -5.54
CA ASP A 318 5.14 2.62 -6.43
C ASP A 318 3.95 3.33 -5.76
N PHE A 319 3.12 2.58 -5.02
CA PHE A 319 2.02 3.16 -4.26
C PHE A 319 2.53 4.03 -3.11
N SER A 320 3.43 3.51 -2.26
CA SER A 320 4.01 4.24 -1.12
C SER A 320 4.67 5.55 -1.56
N ARG A 321 5.41 5.53 -2.67
CA ARG A 321 6.02 6.72 -3.27
C ARG A 321 4.95 7.73 -3.72
N SER A 322 3.87 7.25 -4.32
CA SER A 322 2.82 8.08 -4.90
C SER A 322 1.96 8.79 -3.85
N VAL A 323 1.74 8.16 -2.69
CA VAL A 323 0.93 8.71 -1.58
C VAL A 323 1.39 10.10 -1.15
N LYS A 324 2.69 10.37 -1.14
CA LYS A 324 3.28 11.66 -0.74
C LYS A 324 4.19 12.28 -1.81
N HIS A 325 4.20 11.71 -3.03
CA HIS A 325 5.06 12.13 -4.15
C HIS A 325 6.55 12.22 -3.78
N GLY A 326 7.03 11.25 -3.00
CA GLY A 326 8.41 11.26 -2.48
C GLY A 326 8.92 9.89 -2.06
N ASN A 327 10.16 9.86 -1.62
CA ASN A 327 10.76 8.65 -1.06
C ASN A 327 9.97 8.17 0.17
N TYR A 328 10.12 6.89 0.50
CA TYR A 328 9.44 6.23 1.60
C TYR A 328 10.40 5.37 2.42
N LEU A 329 9.92 4.81 3.51
CA LEU A 329 10.65 3.86 4.35
C LEU A 329 9.97 2.49 4.26
N VAL A 330 10.75 1.43 4.29
CA VAL A 330 10.26 0.07 4.53
C VAL A 330 10.56 -0.26 5.98
N THR A 331 9.52 -0.33 6.79
CA THR A 331 9.61 -0.56 8.23
C THR A 331 9.60 -2.02 8.59
N GLU A 332 9.06 -2.87 7.70
CA GLU A 332 9.09 -4.32 7.85
C GLU A 332 9.13 -5.01 6.49
N THR A 333 10.00 -6.01 6.36
CA THR A 333 10.04 -6.94 5.23
C THR A 333 10.55 -8.30 5.69
N ASN A 334 10.50 -9.30 4.78
CA ASN A 334 10.91 -10.67 5.07
C ASN A 334 12.42 -10.76 5.39
N ALA A 335 12.76 -11.29 6.58
CA ALA A 335 14.14 -11.70 6.88
C ALA A 335 14.39 -13.15 6.47
N GLN A 336 13.57 -14.07 6.96
CA GLN A 336 13.58 -15.49 6.61
C GLN A 336 12.19 -15.91 6.11
N SER A 337 11.57 -16.84 6.81
CA SER A 337 10.19 -17.24 6.55
C SER A 337 9.23 -16.35 7.34
N THR A 338 8.04 -16.20 6.80
CA THR A 338 6.98 -15.33 7.34
C THR A 338 5.69 -16.10 7.39
N ASP A 339 5.19 -16.39 8.54
CA ASP A 339 3.81 -16.79 8.82
C ASP A 339 3.63 -16.99 10.34
N TRP A 340 2.40 -16.92 10.80
CA TRP A 340 2.03 -17.26 12.16
C TRP A 340 2.00 -18.78 12.40
N THR A 341 2.00 -19.56 11.34
CA THR A 341 1.97 -21.01 11.37
C THR A 341 3.16 -21.60 10.61
N SER A 342 3.36 -22.92 10.70
CA SER A 342 4.38 -23.60 9.90
C SER A 342 3.97 -23.87 8.44
N SER A 343 2.86 -23.30 7.96
CA SER A 343 2.28 -23.63 6.65
C SER A 343 2.94 -22.94 5.47
N PHE A 344 3.60 -21.78 5.70
CA PHE A 344 4.21 -20.94 4.65
C PHE A 344 5.66 -20.60 4.99
N GLN A 345 6.50 -21.61 5.13
CA GLN A 345 7.89 -21.45 5.52
C GLN A 345 8.80 -21.48 4.28
N TYR A 346 8.95 -20.34 3.60
CA TYR A 346 9.76 -20.19 2.39
C TYR A 346 10.96 -19.28 2.65
N PRO A 347 12.06 -19.74 3.25
CA PRO A 347 13.24 -18.92 3.47
C PRO A 347 13.89 -18.53 2.13
N PRO A 348 14.46 -17.32 1.99
CA PRO A 348 15.05 -16.87 0.75
C PRO A 348 16.20 -17.76 0.30
N TYR A 349 16.36 -17.94 -1.01
CA TYR A 349 17.55 -18.54 -1.61
C TYR A 349 18.73 -17.55 -1.50
N ASP A 350 19.96 -18.06 -1.64
CA ASP A 350 21.15 -17.21 -1.59
C ASP A 350 21.10 -16.15 -2.70
N GLY A 351 21.25 -14.90 -2.34
CA GLY A 351 21.12 -13.74 -3.22
C GLY A 351 19.76 -13.02 -3.14
N GLN A 352 18.67 -13.74 -2.83
CA GLN A 352 17.32 -13.16 -2.83
C GLN A 352 17.10 -12.13 -1.71
N LEU A 353 17.70 -12.31 -0.51
CA LEU A 353 17.60 -11.33 0.57
C LEU A 353 18.25 -10.00 0.14
N ARG A 354 19.41 -10.08 -0.50
CA ARG A 354 20.12 -8.93 -1.04
C ARG A 354 19.34 -8.28 -2.19
N GLU A 355 18.83 -9.07 -3.12
CA GLU A 355 18.03 -8.59 -4.25
C GLU A 355 16.76 -7.88 -3.77
N ASN A 356 16.08 -8.40 -2.73
CA ASN A 356 14.92 -7.76 -2.10
C ASN A 356 15.22 -6.34 -1.61
N VAL A 357 16.35 -6.13 -0.93
CA VAL A 357 16.76 -4.81 -0.46
C VAL A 357 16.91 -3.83 -1.62
N TYR A 358 17.65 -4.23 -2.65
CA TYR A 358 17.88 -3.35 -3.79
C TYR A 358 16.62 -3.13 -4.62
N THR A 359 15.66 -4.06 -4.62
CA THR A 359 14.32 -3.86 -5.22
C THR A 359 13.58 -2.71 -4.52
N HIS A 360 13.56 -2.70 -3.18
CA HIS A 360 12.98 -1.58 -2.43
C HIS A 360 13.68 -0.25 -2.73
N LEU A 361 15.02 -0.23 -2.75
CA LEU A 361 15.80 0.98 -3.04
C LEU A 361 15.56 1.47 -4.47
N ALA A 362 15.48 0.57 -5.45
CA ALA A 362 15.16 0.89 -6.84
C ALA A 362 13.75 1.50 -7.00
N ASN A 363 12.81 1.18 -6.12
CA ASN A 363 11.48 1.78 -6.08
C ASN A 363 11.43 3.07 -5.22
N GLY A 364 12.56 3.54 -4.70
CA GLY A 364 12.68 4.82 -4.00
C GLY A 364 12.65 4.76 -2.48
N ALA A 365 12.81 3.59 -1.86
CA ALA A 365 12.95 3.49 -0.42
C ALA A 365 14.25 4.14 0.07
N ASN A 366 14.21 4.85 1.18
CA ASN A 366 15.37 5.40 1.88
C ASN A 366 15.82 4.54 3.07
N MET A 367 15.00 3.58 3.47
CA MET A 367 15.25 2.65 4.56
C MET A 367 14.66 1.29 4.22
N VAL A 368 15.35 0.23 4.65
CA VAL A 368 14.82 -1.13 4.66
C VAL A 368 15.09 -1.76 6.01
N GLU A 369 14.04 -2.10 6.74
CA GLU A 369 14.10 -2.82 8.00
C GLU A 369 13.38 -4.15 7.89
N TYR A 370 13.95 -5.16 8.54
CA TYR A 370 13.36 -6.49 8.62
C TYR A 370 12.46 -6.64 9.84
N TRP A 371 11.40 -7.35 9.73
CA TRP A 371 10.73 -8.02 10.82
C TRP A 371 11.32 -9.41 10.96
N HIS A 372 12.20 -9.65 11.90
CA HIS A 372 12.86 -8.77 12.85
C HIS A 372 14.29 -9.23 13.10
N TRP A 373 15.00 -8.65 14.11
CA TRP A 373 16.38 -9.00 14.39
C TRP A 373 16.55 -10.47 14.77
N ALA A 374 15.75 -10.98 15.71
CA ALA A 374 15.88 -12.33 16.23
C ALA A 374 14.53 -13.04 16.31
N SER A 375 14.48 -14.30 15.87
CA SER A 375 13.26 -15.11 15.87
C SER A 375 12.62 -15.22 17.25
N ILE A 376 11.30 -15.06 17.32
CA ILE A 376 10.52 -15.06 18.57
C ILE A 376 10.35 -16.48 19.09
N HIS A 377 10.51 -16.65 20.42
CA HIS A 377 10.54 -17.96 21.06
C HIS A 377 9.18 -18.47 21.55
N ALA A 378 8.18 -17.60 21.55
CA ALA A 378 6.86 -17.91 22.07
C ALA A 378 5.77 -17.14 21.34
N ASN A 379 4.52 -17.51 21.59
CA ASN A 379 3.32 -16.87 21.04
C ASN A 379 3.13 -17.05 19.53
N GLN A 380 2.29 -16.22 18.95
CA GLN A 380 1.72 -16.39 17.62
C GLN A 380 2.75 -16.27 16.50
N GLU A 381 3.82 -15.49 16.71
CA GLU A 381 4.83 -15.22 15.70
C GLU A 381 6.08 -16.13 15.79
N THR A 382 5.99 -17.27 16.47
CA THR A 382 7.08 -18.24 16.62
C THR A 382 7.67 -18.69 15.26
N TYR A 383 6.87 -18.77 14.23
CA TYR A 383 7.29 -19.13 12.89
C TYR A 383 7.66 -17.95 11.98
N TRP A 384 7.52 -16.73 12.47
CA TRP A 384 8.00 -15.53 11.80
C TRP A 384 9.46 -15.30 12.19
N LYS A 385 10.37 -15.71 11.33
CA LYS A 385 11.79 -15.78 11.66
C LYS A 385 12.53 -14.48 11.32
N GLY A 386 13.34 -14.04 12.26
CA GLY A 386 14.21 -12.88 12.12
C GLY A 386 15.54 -13.15 11.39
N ILE A 387 16.44 -12.17 11.41
CA ILE A 387 17.79 -12.29 10.87
C ILE A 387 18.57 -13.38 11.61
N LEU A 388 18.46 -13.42 12.93
CA LEU A 388 18.95 -14.55 13.75
C LEU A 388 17.84 -15.58 13.90
N SER A 389 18.17 -16.86 13.82
CA SER A 389 17.25 -17.97 14.09
C SER A 389 16.94 -18.12 15.59
N HIS A 390 16.19 -19.15 16.00
CA HIS A 390 15.80 -19.36 17.40
C HIS A 390 16.97 -19.63 18.35
N ASP A 391 18.12 -20.04 17.83
CA ASP A 391 19.35 -20.19 18.63
C ASP A 391 20.08 -18.86 18.92
N LEU A 392 19.57 -17.75 18.32
CA LEU A 392 20.10 -16.40 18.47
C LEU A 392 21.58 -16.24 18.03
N GLU A 393 22.03 -17.10 17.12
CA GLU A 393 23.39 -17.10 16.58
C GLU A 393 23.41 -16.70 15.10
N PRO A 394 24.54 -16.18 14.59
CA PRO A 394 24.75 -15.93 13.18
C PRO A 394 24.49 -17.15 12.31
N ASN A 395 23.77 -16.97 11.22
CA ASN A 395 23.42 -18.00 10.26
C ASN A 395 23.61 -17.49 8.82
N ARG A 396 23.18 -18.24 7.81
CA ARG A 396 23.26 -17.90 6.39
C ARG A 396 22.61 -16.52 6.08
N ILE A 397 21.45 -16.22 6.70
CA ILE A 397 20.70 -14.97 6.52
C ILE A 397 21.48 -13.79 7.13
N TYR A 398 22.05 -13.98 8.33
CA TYR A 398 22.89 -12.95 8.96
C TYR A 398 24.12 -12.62 8.08
N GLU A 399 24.75 -13.63 7.47
CA GLU A 399 25.89 -13.38 6.59
C GLU A 399 25.51 -12.62 5.31
N GLU A 400 24.34 -12.93 4.72
CA GLU A 400 23.85 -12.19 3.56
C GLU A 400 23.42 -10.75 3.93
N PHE A 401 22.76 -10.58 5.09
CA PHE A 401 22.47 -9.27 5.66
C PHE A 401 23.77 -8.45 5.85
N ARG A 402 24.78 -9.02 6.48
CA ARG A 402 26.09 -8.39 6.71
C ARG A 402 26.76 -7.97 5.41
N ARG A 403 26.75 -8.84 4.40
CA ARG A 403 27.28 -8.51 3.07
C ARG A 403 26.57 -7.30 2.47
N THR A 404 25.25 -7.29 2.48
CA THR A 404 24.42 -6.19 1.95
C THR A 404 24.65 -4.89 2.72
N ALA A 405 24.73 -4.93 4.05
CA ALA A 405 25.02 -3.76 4.86
C ALA A 405 26.36 -3.13 4.51
N HIS A 406 27.43 -3.93 4.36
CA HIS A 406 28.76 -3.44 3.98
C HIS A 406 28.84 -2.94 2.53
N GLU A 407 28.00 -3.43 1.62
CA GLU A 407 27.78 -2.82 0.30
C GLU A 407 27.16 -1.43 0.46
N LEU A 408 26.07 -1.33 1.26
CA LEU A 408 25.36 -0.07 1.49
C LEU A 408 26.18 0.99 2.25
N GLU A 409 27.12 0.60 3.11
CA GLU A 409 28.08 1.53 3.71
C GLU A 409 28.87 2.30 2.63
N LYS A 410 29.18 1.65 1.51
CA LYS A 410 29.97 2.23 0.40
C LYS A 410 29.11 2.99 -0.59
N ILE A 411 27.99 2.38 -1.03
CA ILE A 411 27.20 2.91 -2.16
C ILE A 411 25.88 3.57 -1.70
N GLY A 412 25.48 3.43 -0.45
CA GLY A 412 24.23 3.99 0.07
C GLY A 412 24.05 5.49 -0.18
N PRO A 413 25.10 6.34 -0.08
CA PRO A 413 25.01 7.76 -0.43
C PRO A 413 24.63 8.03 -1.89
N HIS A 414 24.87 7.08 -2.82
CA HIS A 414 24.48 7.17 -4.22
C HIS A 414 23.04 6.72 -4.47
N LEU A 415 22.45 5.93 -3.56
CA LEU A 415 21.15 5.29 -3.72
C LEU A 415 20.01 6.02 -2.98
N VAL A 416 20.33 6.64 -1.83
CA VAL A 416 19.34 7.34 -1.02
C VAL A 416 18.79 8.58 -1.74
N GLY A 417 17.51 8.86 -1.58
CA GLY A 417 16.86 10.02 -2.21
C GLY A 417 16.69 9.88 -3.73
N LEU A 418 16.56 8.65 -4.22
CA LEU A 418 16.33 8.36 -5.63
C LEU A 418 15.05 9.04 -6.13
N LYS A 419 15.16 9.84 -7.18
CA LYS A 419 14.03 10.50 -7.84
C LYS A 419 13.61 9.68 -9.06
N ILE A 420 12.43 9.12 -9.01
CA ILE A 420 11.79 8.37 -10.09
C ILE A 420 10.80 9.29 -10.78
N ARG A 421 10.74 9.26 -12.12
CA ARG A 421 9.80 10.03 -12.92
C ARG A 421 9.16 9.12 -13.94
N ASN A 422 7.95 8.73 -13.68
CA ASN A 422 7.16 7.89 -14.57
C ASN A 422 6.28 8.74 -15.51
N GLN A 423 5.97 8.20 -16.66
CA GLN A 423 5.07 8.79 -17.64
C GLN A 423 3.73 8.03 -17.73
N VAL A 424 3.59 6.99 -16.93
CA VAL A 424 2.39 6.16 -16.81
C VAL A 424 1.87 6.28 -15.39
N ALA A 425 0.55 6.40 -15.23
CA ALA A 425 -0.08 6.36 -13.93
C ALA A 425 -1.27 5.39 -13.92
N ILE A 426 -1.53 4.78 -12.75
CA ILE A 426 -2.72 3.97 -12.49
C ILE A 426 -3.61 4.76 -11.53
N LEU A 427 -4.89 4.96 -11.90
CA LEU A 427 -5.84 5.63 -11.03
C LEU A 427 -6.43 4.63 -10.04
N TYR A 428 -6.07 4.76 -8.77
CA TYR A 428 -6.61 3.92 -7.70
C TYR A 428 -7.78 4.61 -7.01
N SER A 429 -8.97 3.99 -7.03
CA SER A 429 -10.19 4.50 -6.39
C SER A 429 -10.59 3.61 -5.21
N ARG A 430 -10.39 4.07 -3.98
CA ARG A 430 -10.82 3.36 -2.75
C ARG A 430 -12.33 3.16 -2.72
N ASP A 431 -13.09 4.15 -3.18
CA ASP A 431 -14.53 4.04 -3.28
C ASP A 431 -14.99 2.94 -4.23
N SER A 432 -14.32 2.82 -5.40
CA SER A 432 -14.60 1.74 -6.34
C SER A 432 -14.18 0.38 -5.77
N ALA A 433 -13.04 0.30 -5.09
CA ALA A 433 -12.60 -0.92 -4.41
C ALA A 433 -13.61 -1.38 -3.36
N ASN A 434 -14.09 -0.46 -2.51
CA ASN A 434 -15.10 -0.74 -1.49
C ASN A 434 -16.45 -1.10 -2.11
N ALA A 435 -16.88 -0.37 -3.13
CA ALA A 435 -18.17 -0.65 -3.78
C ALA A 435 -18.18 -2.00 -4.50
N ILE A 436 -17.10 -2.38 -5.18
CA ILE A 436 -16.96 -3.69 -5.82
C ILE A 436 -16.93 -4.83 -4.80
N ASP A 437 -16.52 -4.58 -3.57
CA ASP A 437 -16.56 -5.57 -2.50
C ASP A 437 -17.97 -5.98 -2.09
N PHE A 438 -18.90 -5.03 -2.01
CA PHE A 438 -20.30 -5.32 -1.71
C PHE A 438 -21.21 -5.41 -2.95
N MET A 439 -20.70 -5.07 -4.15
CA MET A 439 -21.35 -5.27 -5.45
C MET A 439 -20.38 -5.97 -6.41
N PRO A 440 -19.92 -7.20 -6.08
CA PRO A 440 -18.85 -7.87 -6.81
C PRO A 440 -19.29 -8.25 -8.24
N PHE A 441 -18.33 -8.30 -9.16
CA PHE A 441 -18.53 -8.82 -10.51
C PHE A 441 -18.16 -10.31 -10.64
N THR A 442 -17.59 -10.90 -9.58
CA THR A 442 -17.33 -12.34 -9.45
C THR A 442 -17.87 -12.86 -8.12
N SER A 443 -18.21 -14.15 -8.07
CA SER A 443 -18.68 -14.80 -6.85
C SER A 443 -18.04 -16.19 -6.69
N SER A 444 -17.71 -16.55 -5.47
CA SER A 444 -17.20 -17.90 -5.15
C SER A 444 -18.29 -18.94 -4.92
N GLY A 445 -19.57 -18.55 -4.84
CA GLY A 445 -20.64 -19.42 -4.35
C GLY A 445 -21.89 -19.51 -5.24
N GLY A 446 -21.84 -19.03 -6.49
CA GLY A 446 -23.00 -19.07 -7.39
C GLY A 446 -24.09 -18.04 -7.06
N GLN A 447 -25.32 -18.28 -7.56
CA GLN A 447 -26.46 -17.37 -7.38
C GLN A 447 -26.78 -17.19 -5.89
N TRP A 448 -27.01 -15.95 -5.47
CA TRP A 448 -27.27 -15.53 -4.07
C TRP A 448 -26.07 -15.63 -3.12
N ALA A 449 -24.88 -15.98 -3.60
CA ALA A 449 -23.69 -15.91 -2.76
C ALA A 449 -23.18 -14.47 -2.66
N PHE A 450 -23.06 -14.01 -1.43
CA PHE A 450 -22.42 -12.75 -1.11
C PHE A 450 -21.01 -13.05 -0.59
N GLY A 451 -19.98 -12.69 -1.35
CA GLY A 451 -18.59 -12.93 -0.97
C GLY A 451 -17.63 -12.65 -2.11
N ARG A 452 -16.34 -12.54 -1.78
CA ARG A 452 -15.29 -12.32 -2.76
C ARG A 452 -15.19 -13.53 -3.69
N GLY A 453 -15.29 -13.25 -4.98
CA GLY A 453 -14.98 -14.22 -6.01
C GLY A 453 -13.48 -14.28 -6.32
N PRO A 454 -13.11 -15.01 -7.40
CA PRO A 454 -11.73 -15.18 -7.81
C PRO A 454 -11.05 -13.89 -8.29
N ALA A 455 -11.79 -12.82 -8.56
CA ALA A 455 -11.27 -11.52 -8.94
C ALA A 455 -12.04 -10.38 -8.25
N ASP A 456 -11.32 -9.36 -7.82
CA ASP A 456 -11.84 -8.14 -7.21
C ASP A 456 -11.13 -6.89 -7.79
N TYR A 457 -11.39 -5.71 -7.22
CA TYR A 457 -10.77 -4.47 -7.68
C TYR A 457 -9.24 -4.48 -7.53
N ASN A 458 -8.74 -4.92 -6.37
CA ASN A 458 -7.31 -4.92 -6.12
C ASN A 458 -6.56 -5.94 -6.99
N SER A 459 -7.15 -7.11 -7.25
CA SER A 459 -6.56 -8.09 -8.20
C SER A 459 -6.49 -7.54 -9.63
N LEU A 460 -7.48 -6.75 -10.07
CA LEU A 460 -7.43 -6.05 -11.36
C LEU A 460 -6.32 -4.99 -11.39
N VAL A 461 -6.16 -4.21 -10.32
CA VAL A 461 -5.07 -3.24 -10.19
C VAL A 461 -3.71 -3.92 -10.22
N GLN A 462 -3.56 -5.03 -9.48
CA GLN A 462 -2.33 -5.85 -9.47
C GLN A 462 -2.02 -6.41 -10.85
N GLN A 463 -3.00 -6.93 -11.59
CA GLN A 463 -2.83 -7.42 -12.95
C GLN A 463 -2.33 -6.33 -13.91
N LEU A 464 -2.93 -5.14 -13.86
CA LEU A 464 -2.53 -4.00 -14.69
C LEU A 464 -1.11 -3.53 -14.36
N HIS A 465 -0.78 -3.42 -13.08
CA HIS A 465 0.57 -3.07 -12.63
C HIS A 465 1.58 -4.15 -13.01
N HIS A 466 1.26 -5.43 -12.81
CA HIS A 466 2.13 -6.54 -13.16
C HIS A 466 2.43 -6.57 -14.68
N SER A 467 1.43 -6.28 -15.53
CA SER A 467 1.66 -6.14 -16.97
C SER A 467 2.63 -5.01 -17.32
N LEU A 468 2.60 -3.88 -16.61
CA LEU A 468 3.60 -2.81 -16.77
C LEU A 468 4.97 -3.26 -16.27
N TYR A 469 5.02 -3.96 -15.14
CA TYR A 469 6.23 -4.51 -14.55
C TYR A 469 6.94 -5.49 -15.50
N GLU A 470 6.20 -6.42 -16.11
CA GLU A 470 6.72 -7.33 -17.16
C GLU A 470 7.26 -6.57 -18.38
N LEU A 471 6.70 -5.39 -18.67
CA LEU A 471 7.15 -4.52 -19.76
C LEU A 471 8.31 -3.60 -19.36
N ASN A 472 8.84 -3.72 -18.16
CA ASN A 472 9.87 -2.81 -17.64
C ASN A 472 9.46 -1.32 -17.76
N ILE A 473 8.19 -1.01 -17.44
CA ILE A 473 7.62 0.34 -17.42
C ILE A 473 7.26 0.70 -15.99
N GLY A 474 7.94 1.67 -15.41
CA GLY A 474 7.59 2.24 -14.11
C GLY A 474 6.28 3.00 -14.16
N SER A 475 5.50 2.92 -13.09
CA SER A 475 4.24 3.65 -12.94
C SER A 475 4.16 4.38 -11.61
N ASP A 476 3.32 5.41 -11.56
CA ASP A 476 2.87 6.05 -10.34
C ASP A 476 1.40 5.72 -10.10
N PHE A 477 0.93 5.87 -8.87
CA PHE A 477 -0.49 5.88 -8.58
C PHE A 477 -1.00 7.32 -8.52
N VAL A 478 -2.20 7.53 -9.04
CA VAL A 478 -2.96 8.76 -8.88
C VAL A 478 -4.33 8.41 -8.30
N PHE A 479 -4.98 9.39 -7.68
CA PHE A 479 -6.19 9.18 -6.91
C PHE A 479 -7.33 10.06 -7.45
N PRO A 480 -8.60 9.80 -7.12
CA PRO A 480 -9.72 10.64 -7.55
C PRO A 480 -9.56 12.12 -7.20
N GLU A 481 -8.82 12.43 -6.14
CA GLU A 481 -8.52 13.78 -5.66
C GLU A 481 -7.44 14.48 -6.49
N THR A 482 -6.64 13.76 -7.28
CA THR A 482 -5.61 14.34 -8.15
C THR A 482 -6.24 15.30 -9.16
N GLN A 483 -5.83 16.56 -9.12
CA GLN A 483 -6.43 17.61 -9.93
C GLN A 483 -5.84 17.72 -11.34
N ASP A 484 -4.58 17.31 -11.51
CA ASP A 484 -3.83 17.45 -12.77
C ASP A 484 -3.13 16.14 -13.13
N PHE A 485 -3.45 15.60 -14.29
CA PHE A 485 -2.83 14.41 -14.88
C PHE A 485 -1.80 14.74 -15.98
N SER A 486 -1.57 16.02 -16.27
CA SER A 486 -0.75 16.47 -17.41
C SER A 486 0.73 16.04 -17.35
N GLY A 487 1.20 15.61 -16.16
CA GLY A 487 2.55 15.03 -15.99
C GLY A 487 2.73 13.65 -16.63
N TYR A 488 1.63 12.98 -16.99
CA TYR A 488 1.63 11.63 -17.54
C TYR A 488 1.27 11.62 -19.04
N LYS A 489 1.73 10.61 -19.76
CA LYS A 489 1.29 10.33 -21.14
C LYS A 489 0.18 9.30 -21.18
N VAL A 490 0.23 8.31 -20.29
CA VAL A 490 -0.74 7.23 -20.22
C VAL A 490 -1.36 7.18 -18.83
N LEU A 491 -2.69 7.12 -18.78
CA LEU A 491 -3.47 6.92 -17.56
C LEU A 491 -4.25 5.61 -17.69
N ILE A 492 -3.99 4.68 -16.77
CA ILE A 492 -4.68 3.40 -16.67
C ILE A 492 -5.77 3.50 -15.59
N ILE A 493 -6.99 3.15 -15.92
CA ILE A 493 -8.16 3.34 -15.05
C ILE A 493 -8.87 2.00 -14.85
N PRO A 494 -8.53 1.26 -13.78
CA PRO A 494 -9.22 0.02 -13.45
C PRO A 494 -10.61 0.31 -12.90
N ALA A 495 -11.63 -0.34 -13.45
CA ALA A 495 -13.01 -0.43 -12.96
C ALA A 495 -13.47 0.77 -12.09
N LEU A 496 -13.43 1.98 -12.63
CA LEU A 496 -13.83 3.22 -11.93
C LEU A 496 -15.35 3.23 -11.71
N TYR A 497 -15.82 2.30 -10.86
CA TYR A 497 -17.23 2.03 -10.62
C TYR A 497 -17.93 3.22 -9.94
N ILE A 498 -17.29 3.77 -8.90
CA ILE A 498 -17.73 4.98 -8.19
C ILE A 498 -16.94 6.19 -8.66
N SER A 499 -17.61 7.22 -9.09
CA SER A 499 -16.97 8.49 -9.48
C SER A 499 -17.94 9.64 -9.44
N ASP A 500 -17.49 10.83 -9.14
CA ASP A 500 -18.24 12.06 -9.41
C ASP A 500 -18.05 12.49 -10.88
N ASP A 501 -18.92 13.41 -11.32
CA ASP A 501 -18.86 13.94 -12.68
C ASP A 501 -17.65 14.83 -12.93
N ALA A 502 -17.05 15.41 -11.88
CA ALA A 502 -15.89 16.27 -12.00
C ALA A 502 -14.64 15.45 -12.38
N LEU A 503 -14.45 14.28 -11.74
CA LEU A 503 -13.38 13.35 -12.10
C LEU A 503 -13.53 12.86 -13.55
N LEU A 504 -14.76 12.46 -13.96
CA LEU A 504 -15.01 12.00 -15.32
C LEU A 504 -14.74 13.08 -16.37
N ARG A 505 -15.02 14.35 -16.05
CA ARG A 505 -14.64 15.50 -16.89
C ARG A 505 -13.13 15.67 -16.95
N ARG A 506 -12.39 15.62 -15.82
CA ARG A 506 -10.92 15.71 -15.83
C ARG A 506 -10.28 14.62 -16.68
N ILE A 507 -10.79 13.39 -16.62
CA ILE A 507 -10.33 12.28 -17.48
C ILE A 507 -10.61 12.61 -18.96
N SER A 508 -11.81 13.09 -19.30
CA SER A 508 -12.15 13.49 -20.68
C SER A 508 -11.23 14.62 -21.19
N ASP A 509 -10.94 15.61 -20.33
CA ASP A 509 -10.06 16.73 -20.66
C ASP A 509 -8.61 16.25 -20.85
N PHE A 510 -8.13 15.31 -20.05
CA PHE A 510 -6.81 14.68 -20.23
C PHE A 510 -6.70 14.02 -21.62
N VAL A 511 -7.69 13.23 -22.03
CA VAL A 511 -7.73 12.65 -23.40
C VAL A 511 -7.74 13.74 -24.44
N LYS A 512 -8.64 14.73 -24.31
CA LYS A 512 -8.79 15.82 -25.28
C LYS A 512 -7.47 16.57 -25.50
N ASN A 513 -6.64 16.70 -24.48
CA ASN A 513 -5.37 17.41 -24.48
C ASN A 513 -4.15 16.55 -24.89
N GLY A 514 -4.37 15.31 -25.34
CA GLY A 514 -3.31 14.47 -25.90
C GLY A 514 -2.88 13.30 -25.03
N GLY A 515 -3.52 13.07 -23.90
CA GLY A 515 -3.29 11.91 -23.06
C GLY A 515 -3.88 10.63 -23.66
N HIS A 516 -3.27 9.49 -23.34
CA HIS A 516 -3.78 8.17 -23.69
C HIS A 516 -4.39 7.52 -22.46
N VAL A 517 -5.62 7.03 -22.58
CA VAL A 517 -6.33 6.35 -21.47
C VAL A 517 -6.56 4.90 -21.84
N VAL A 518 -6.22 3.98 -20.93
CA VAL A 518 -6.68 2.60 -20.94
C VAL A 518 -7.65 2.45 -19.78
N MET A 519 -8.91 2.17 -20.07
CA MET A 519 -9.98 2.11 -19.07
C MET A 519 -10.67 0.75 -19.14
N THR A 520 -10.98 0.17 -17.97
CA THR A 520 -11.63 -1.13 -17.93
C THR A 520 -13.13 -1.01 -17.60
N PHE A 521 -13.83 -2.10 -17.75
CA PHE A 521 -15.26 -2.27 -17.53
C PHE A 521 -15.79 -1.63 -16.23
N LYS A 522 -17.12 -1.41 -16.14
CA LYS A 522 -17.83 -0.75 -15.03
C LYS A 522 -17.46 0.71 -14.77
N SER A 523 -16.55 1.31 -15.54
CA SER A 523 -16.15 2.70 -15.33
C SER A 523 -17.27 3.68 -15.66
N GLY A 524 -17.47 4.69 -14.77
CA GLY A 524 -18.53 5.69 -14.90
C GLY A 524 -19.95 5.18 -14.64
N PHE A 525 -20.11 3.99 -14.03
CA PHE A 525 -21.40 3.34 -13.84
C PHE A 525 -22.25 3.96 -12.72
N ALA A 526 -21.66 4.18 -11.54
CA ALA A 526 -22.35 4.76 -10.40
C ALA A 526 -21.73 6.11 -9.98
N ASN A 527 -22.55 6.95 -9.35
CA ASN A 527 -22.12 8.23 -8.82
C ASN A 527 -21.45 8.10 -7.43
N GLU A 528 -21.05 9.22 -6.85
CA GLU A 528 -20.39 9.32 -5.54
C GLU A 528 -21.23 8.81 -4.35
N ASN A 529 -22.53 8.59 -4.54
CA ASN A 529 -23.44 8.02 -3.53
C ASN A 529 -23.78 6.54 -3.78
N SER A 530 -23.02 5.85 -4.65
CA SER A 530 -23.28 4.47 -5.07
C SER A 530 -24.60 4.27 -5.83
N ALA A 531 -25.18 5.35 -6.34
CA ALA A 531 -26.37 5.30 -7.16
C ALA A 531 -26.01 5.16 -8.64
N VAL A 532 -26.59 4.17 -9.32
CA VAL A 532 -26.39 3.98 -10.77
C VAL A 532 -26.90 5.18 -11.52
N ARG A 533 -26.10 5.69 -12.45
CA ARG A 533 -26.51 6.82 -13.30
C ARG A 533 -27.65 6.41 -14.22
N TRP A 534 -28.65 7.26 -14.38
CA TRP A 534 -29.78 7.03 -15.31
C TRP A 534 -29.51 7.54 -16.73
N VAL A 535 -28.30 8.05 -16.99
CA VAL A 535 -27.83 8.30 -18.36
C VAL A 535 -27.14 7.06 -18.90
N ARG A 536 -27.21 6.87 -20.22
CA ARG A 536 -26.62 5.70 -20.86
C ARG A 536 -25.12 5.62 -20.55
N ALA A 537 -24.66 4.46 -20.09
CA ALA A 537 -23.25 4.21 -19.75
C ALA A 537 -22.34 4.39 -20.98
N PRO A 538 -21.11 4.86 -20.78
CA PRO A 538 -20.43 5.22 -19.54
C PRO A 538 -20.71 6.66 -19.03
N GLY A 539 -21.92 7.17 -19.20
CA GLY A 539 -22.36 8.45 -18.65
C GLY A 539 -21.60 9.65 -19.23
N PRO A 540 -21.02 10.55 -18.38
CA PRO A 540 -20.29 11.72 -18.84
C PRO A 540 -19.07 11.41 -19.73
N LEU A 541 -18.51 10.20 -19.65
CA LEU A 541 -17.40 9.75 -20.49
C LEU A 541 -17.80 9.40 -21.93
N ARG A 542 -19.11 9.27 -22.23
CA ARG A 542 -19.59 8.75 -23.52
C ARG A 542 -18.97 9.44 -24.74
N ALA A 543 -18.82 10.77 -24.69
CA ALA A 543 -18.21 11.51 -25.78
C ALA A 543 -16.72 11.18 -25.97
N ALA A 544 -15.95 11.09 -24.90
CA ALA A 544 -14.54 10.73 -24.94
C ALA A 544 -14.34 9.24 -25.28
N ALA A 545 -15.21 8.37 -24.79
CA ALA A 545 -15.17 6.94 -25.03
C ALA A 545 -15.66 6.56 -26.45
N GLY A 546 -16.55 7.36 -27.06
CA GLY A 546 -17.05 7.17 -28.41
C GLY A 546 -17.99 5.98 -28.58
N PHE A 547 -18.51 5.44 -27.48
CA PHE A 547 -19.46 4.33 -27.45
C PHE A 547 -20.47 4.51 -26.32
N SER A 548 -21.49 3.68 -26.31
CA SER A 548 -22.40 3.51 -25.17
C SER A 548 -22.69 2.03 -24.96
N TYR A 549 -23.27 1.67 -23.79
CA TYR A 549 -23.82 0.35 -23.54
C TYR A 549 -25.05 0.40 -22.62
N GLN A 550 -25.85 -0.64 -22.65
CA GLN A 550 -27.07 -0.76 -21.83
C GLN A 550 -27.17 -2.13 -21.15
N GLU A 551 -26.46 -3.12 -21.67
CA GLU A 551 -26.52 -4.50 -21.21
C GLU A 551 -25.11 -5.02 -20.91
N PHE A 552 -25.08 -5.96 -20.01
CA PHE A 552 -23.86 -6.67 -19.61
C PHE A 552 -24.22 -8.09 -19.16
N SER A 553 -23.21 -8.95 -19.09
CA SER A 553 -23.35 -10.32 -18.59
C SER A 553 -22.15 -10.77 -17.79
N ASN A 554 -22.37 -11.60 -16.79
CA ASN A 554 -21.29 -12.43 -16.28
C ASN A 554 -20.94 -13.51 -17.31
N LEU A 555 -19.68 -13.94 -17.29
CA LEU A 555 -19.20 -15.08 -18.06
C LEU A 555 -18.99 -16.25 -17.10
N ASP A 556 -19.73 -17.36 -17.30
CA ASP A 556 -19.63 -18.58 -16.50
C ASP A 556 -18.40 -19.42 -16.88
N HIS A 557 -17.85 -19.19 -18.08
CA HIS A 557 -16.60 -19.75 -18.56
C HIS A 557 -15.87 -18.71 -19.43
N PRO A 558 -14.53 -18.82 -19.56
CA PRO A 558 -13.77 -17.89 -20.40
C PRO A 558 -14.18 -17.99 -21.88
N LEU A 559 -14.25 -16.84 -22.54
CA LEU A 559 -14.43 -16.72 -23.99
C LEU A 559 -13.10 -16.31 -24.65
N ALA A 560 -12.97 -16.51 -25.95
CA ALA A 560 -11.88 -15.94 -26.73
C ALA A 560 -12.29 -14.58 -27.34
N LEU A 561 -11.31 -13.78 -27.71
CA LEU A 561 -11.48 -12.69 -28.67
C LEU A 561 -11.34 -13.23 -30.08
N LYS A 562 -12.26 -12.84 -30.96
CA LYS A 562 -12.38 -13.37 -32.33
C LYS A 562 -11.12 -13.06 -33.14
N GLY A 563 -10.48 -14.12 -33.65
CA GLY A 563 -9.31 -14.00 -34.54
C GLY A 563 -8.00 -13.63 -33.85
N ASP A 564 -7.92 -13.73 -32.52
CA ASP A 564 -6.73 -13.39 -31.71
C ASP A 564 -6.05 -12.08 -32.15
N PRO A 565 -6.72 -10.93 -31.96
CA PRO A 565 -6.27 -9.64 -32.53
C PRO A 565 -4.95 -9.14 -31.93
N PHE A 566 -4.50 -9.69 -30.80
CA PHE A 566 -3.25 -9.34 -30.14
C PHE A 566 -2.15 -10.40 -30.28
N HIS A 567 -2.42 -11.50 -31.01
CA HIS A 567 -1.46 -12.55 -31.32
C HIS A 567 -0.84 -13.23 -30.11
N VAL A 568 -1.62 -13.43 -29.04
CA VAL A 568 -1.16 -14.06 -27.78
C VAL A 568 -1.28 -15.58 -27.80
N GLY A 569 -1.88 -16.15 -28.83
CA GLY A 569 -2.13 -17.58 -28.99
C GLY A 569 -3.43 -18.05 -28.32
N GLU A 570 -4.00 -19.14 -28.81
CA GLU A 570 -5.33 -19.65 -28.41
C GLU A 570 -5.42 -19.90 -26.90
N ALA A 571 -4.38 -20.42 -26.27
CA ALA A 571 -4.35 -20.72 -24.85
C ALA A 571 -4.49 -19.45 -23.99
N ASN A 572 -3.94 -18.34 -24.44
CA ASN A 572 -3.85 -17.06 -23.73
C ASN A 572 -4.93 -16.07 -24.15
N ASN A 573 -5.52 -16.24 -25.34
CA ASN A 573 -6.58 -15.38 -25.85
C ASN A 573 -7.90 -15.65 -25.11
N LYS A 574 -8.00 -15.20 -23.86
CA LYS A 574 -9.12 -15.45 -22.95
C LYS A 574 -9.61 -14.17 -22.28
N VAL A 575 -10.94 -14.03 -22.22
CA VAL A 575 -11.64 -13.03 -21.42
C VAL A 575 -12.58 -13.74 -20.45
N SER A 576 -12.73 -13.20 -19.23
CA SER A 576 -13.40 -13.92 -18.13
C SER A 576 -14.33 -13.01 -17.33
N TYR A 577 -15.18 -13.61 -16.55
CA TYR A 577 -16.00 -13.03 -15.47
C TYR A 577 -17.08 -12.05 -15.89
N TRP A 578 -16.76 -11.04 -16.71
CA TRP A 578 -17.64 -9.91 -17.05
C TRP A 578 -17.57 -9.54 -18.52
N SER A 579 -18.70 -9.18 -19.11
CA SER A 579 -18.79 -8.66 -20.48
C SER A 579 -19.81 -7.53 -20.57
N GLU A 580 -19.44 -6.43 -21.21
CA GLU A 580 -20.32 -5.32 -21.57
C GLU A 580 -20.61 -5.35 -23.07
N PHE A 581 -21.84 -5.03 -23.46
CA PHE A 581 -22.28 -5.05 -24.85
C PHE A 581 -22.10 -3.66 -25.47
N LEU A 582 -20.83 -3.37 -25.85
CA LEU A 582 -20.47 -2.05 -26.33
C LEU A 582 -21.16 -1.75 -27.68
N MET A 583 -21.67 -0.54 -27.81
CA MET A 583 -22.31 0.00 -29.03
C MET A 583 -21.49 1.20 -29.51
N PRO A 584 -20.55 1.01 -30.45
CA PRO A 584 -19.73 2.10 -30.99
C PRO A 584 -20.57 3.20 -31.62
N GLU A 585 -20.24 4.45 -31.37
CA GLU A 585 -20.83 5.66 -31.96
C GLU A 585 -19.79 6.35 -32.86
N HIS A 586 -18.59 6.55 -32.33
CA HIS A 586 -17.44 7.09 -33.03
C HIS A 586 -16.19 6.24 -32.79
N ALA A 587 -16.21 5.37 -31.77
CA ALA A 587 -15.08 4.51 -31.45
C ALA A 587 -14.87 3.45 -32.53
N LYS A 588 -13.61 3.15 -32.79
CA LYS A 588 -13.18 1.99 -33.58
C LYS A 588 -13.28 0.74 -32.73
N THR A 589 -13.86 -0.32 -33.29
CA THR A 589 -13.79 -1.65 -32.69
C THR A 589 -12.40 -2.24 -32.85
N ILE A 590 -11.79 -2.67 -31.74
CA ILE A 590 -10.49 -3.35 -31.71
C ILE A 590 -10.68 -4.87 -31.68
N ALA A 591 -11.62 -5.36 -30.86
CA ALA A 591 -11.88 -6.79 -30.70
C ALA A 591 -13.36 -7.09 -30.48
N TYR A 592 -13.80 -8.26 -30.97
CA TYR A 592 -15.12 -8.83 -30.69
C TYR A 592 -14.98 -10.10 -29.85
N TYR A 593 -16.03 -10.44 -29.08
CA TYR A 593 -16.13 -11.76 -28.45
C TYR A 593 -16.29 -12.86 -29.52
N ASP A 594 -15.60 -13.97 -29.34
CA ASP A 594 -15.81 -15.16 -30.16
C ASP A 594 -16.92 -16.03 -29.54
N HIS A 595 -18.16 -15.63 -29.80
CA HIS A 595 -19.35 -16.29 -29.26
C HIS A 595 -20.56 -16.03 -30.16
N PRO A 596 -21.44 -17.02 -30.35
CA PRO A 596 -22.60 -16.90 -31.25
C PRO A 596 -23.53 -15.72 -30.92
N PHE A 597 -23.74 -15.42 -29.65
CA PHE A 597 -24.57 -14.30 -29.20
C PHE A 597 -23.77 -13.06 -28.89
N PHE A 598 -22.74 -13.15 -28.03
CA PHE A 598 -21.92 -11.98 -27.59
C PHE A 598 -21.07 -11.41 -28.72
N GLY A 599 -20.72 -12.20 -29.74
CA GLY A 599 -19.95 -11.77 -30.90
C GLY A 599 -20.58 -10.69 -31.77
N LYS A 600 -21.78 -10.23 -31.43
CA LYS A 600 -22.45 -9.06 -32.05
C LYS A 600 -21.87 -7.75 -31.55
N TRP A 601 -21.28 -7.75 -30.37
CA TRP A 601 -20.76 -6.55 -29.71
C TRP A 601 -19.24 -6.59 -29.55
N PRO A 602 -18.59 -5.44 -29.72
CA PRO A 602 -17.17 -5.31 -29.35
C PRO A 602 -16.93 -5.64 -27.89
N ALA A 603 -15.79 -6.28 -27.62
CA ALA A 603 -15.22 -6.45 -26.29
C ALA A 603 -14.25 -5.30 -25.95
N ILE A 604 -13.55 -4.76 -26.97
CA ILE A 604 -12.59 -3.68 -26.83
C ILE A 604 -12.85 -2.64 -27.93
N THR A 605 -12.88 -1.36 -27.54
CA THR A 605 -13.02 -0.23 -28.45
C THR A 605 -11.94 0.82 -28.17
N GLU A 606 -11.61 1.61 -29.19
CA GLU A 606 -10.71 2.77 -29.05
C GLU A 606 -11.32 3.99 -29.75
N ASN A 607 -11.29 5.13 -29.09
CA ASN A 607 -11.76 6.39 -29.65
C ASN A 607 -10.66 7.46 -29.64
N GLN A 608 -10.54 8.18 -30.75
CA GLN A 608 -9.77 9.42 -30.81
C GLN A 608 -10.64 10.57 -30.32
N PHE A 609 -10.21 11.27 -29.28
CA PHE A 609 -10.92 12.41 -28.74
C PHE A 609 -9.96 13.60 -28.52
N GLY A 610 -10.14 14.65 -29.32
CA GLY A 610 -9.13 15.72 -29.38
C GLY A 610 -7.80 15.20 -29.92
N SER A 611 -6.73 15.40 -29.18
CA SER A 611 -5.37 14.94 -29.55
C SER A 611 -4.98 13.59 -28.96
N GLY A 612 -5.75 13.04 -28.03
CA GLY A 612 -5.48 11.78 -27.33
C GLY A 612 -6.44 10.65 -27.69
N THR A 613 -6.28 9.50 -27.03
CA THR A 613 -7.07 8.29 -27.25
C THR A 613 -7.63 7.74 -25.95
N LEU A 614 -8.80 7.10 -26.02
CA LEU A 614 -9.35 6.30 -24.96
C LEU A 614 -9.64 4.89 -25.49
N LEU A 615 -8.86 3.91 -25.03
CA LEU A 615 -9.12 2.49 -25.20
C LEU A 615 -9.99 2.02 -24.02
N TYR A 616 -11.05 1.27 -24.32
CA TYR A 616 -11.94 0.72 -23.31
C TYR A 616 -12.05 -0.79 -23.44
N GLU A 617 -11.80 -1.48 -22.32
CA GLU A 617 -11.91 -2.93 -22.17
C GLU A 617 -13.22 -3.27 -21.48
N GLY A 618 -14.22 -3.68 -22.23
CA GLY A 618 -15.56 -4.05 -21.71
C GLY A 618 -15.60 -5.42 -21.04
N THR A 619 -14.45 -5.99 -20.68
CA THR A 619 -14.32 -7.35 -20.13
C THR A 619 -13.02 -7.49 -19.33
N TYR A 620 -12.91 -8.55 -18.53
CA TYR A 620 -11.68 -8.90 -17.81
C TYR A 620 -10.76 -9.73 -18.71
N LEU A 621 -9.59 -9.23 -19.01
CA LEU A 621 -8.61 -9.88 -19.90
C LEU A 621 -7.75 -10.90 -19.14
N SER A 622 -7.22 -11.92 -19.83
CA SER A 622 -6.11 -12.72 -19.30
C SER A 622 -4.83 -11.89 -19.20
N ASP A 623 -3.89 -12.30 -18.38
CA ASP A 623 -2.62 -11.58 -18.16
C ASP A 623 -1.87 -11.31 -19.47
N ALA A 624 -1.80 -12.31 -20.35
CA ALA A 624 -1.14 -12.17 -21.65
C ALA A 624 -1.85 -11.17 -22.57
N LEU A 625 -3.19 -11.15 -22.58
CA LEU A 625 -3.96 -10.15 -23.34
C LEU A 625 -3.73 -8.76 -22.74
N GLN A 626 -3.77 -8.63 -21.42
CA GLN A 626 -3.59 -7.35 -20.73
C GLN A 626 -2.21 -6.76 -21.04
N THR A 627 -1.16 -7.59 -20.95
CA THR A 627 0.22 -7.17 -21.28
C THR A 627 0.32 -6.79 -22.76
N ALA A 628 -0.34 -7.51 -23.69
CA ALA A 628 -0.32 -7.18 -25.11
C ALA A 628 -1.08 -5.88 -25.44
N VAL A 629 -2.23 -5.63 -24.80
CA VAL A 629 -2.98 -4.37 -24.95
C VAL A 629 -2.13 -3.21 -24.44
N LEU A 630 -1.57 -3.30 -23.23
CA LEU A 630 -0.74 -2.24 -22.66
C LEU A 630 0.52 -1.99 -23.50
N ARG A 631 1.17 -3.04 -24.02
CA ARG A 631 2.31 -2.90 -24.94
C ARG A 631 1.94 -2.06 -26.17
N SER A 632 0.76 -2.31 -26.76
CA SER A 632 0.27 -1.56 -27.92
C SER A 632 0.06 -0.07 -27.58
N GLU A 633 -0.57 0.22 -26.45
CA GLU A 633 -0.86 1.59 -26.04
C GLU A 633 0.41 2.37 -25.66
N LEU A 634 1.36 1.71 -24.99
CA LEU A 634 2.66 2.29 -24.66
C LEU A 634 3.48 2.60 -25.93
N GLN A 635 3.39 1.76 -26.97
CA GLN A 635 4.01 2.04 -28.27
C GLN A 635 3.40 3.28 -28.92
N LYS A 636 2.07 3.42 -28.92
CA LYS A 636 1.37 4.61 -29.43
C LYS A 636 1.76 5.89 -28.68
N ALA A 637 1.95 5.80 -27.38
CA ALA A 637 2.37 6.89 -26.53
C ALA A 637 3.88 7.22 -26.64
N GLY A 638 4.65 6.46 -27.45
CA GLY A 638 6.09 6.62 -27.61
C GLY A 638 6.89 6.28 -26.35
N LEU A 639 6.43 5.28 -25.59
CA LEU A 639 7.05 4.82 -24.33
C LEU A 639 7.77 3.46 -24.47
N ALA A 640 7.67 2.81 -25.62
CA ALA A 640 8.42 1.59 -25.90
C ALA A 640 9.89 1.89 -26.23
N GLY A 641 10.82 1.10 -25.69
CA GLY A 641 12.25 1.26 -25.86
C GLY A 641 13.01 -0.08 -25.80
N SER A 642 14.31 -0.03 -25.51
CA SER A 642 15.17 -1.21 -25.44
C SER A 642 14.80 -2.18 -24.30
N ASP A 643 14.31 -1.63 -23.18
CA ASP A 643 14.07 -2.43 -21.97
C ASP A 643 12.93 -3.44 -22.14
N GLN A 644 11.97 -3.13 -23.03
CA GLN A 644 10.85 -4.04 -23.34
C GLN A 644 11.29 -5.26 -24.16
N SER A 645 12.53 -5.31 -24.62
CA SER A 645 13.13 -6.45 -25.35
C SER A 645 14.08 -7.29 -24.51
N LEU A 646 14.26 -6.95 -23.22
CA LEU A 646 15.06 -7.73 -22.29
C LEU A 646 14.45 -9.12 -22.03
N PRO A 647 15.27 -10.13 -21.64
CA PRO A 647 14.74 -11.44 -21.24
C PRO A 647 13.74 -11.31 -20.09
N ALA A 648 12.70 -12.12 -20.09
CA ALA A 648 11.61 -12.06 -19.11
C ALA A 648 12.05 -12.05 -17.63
N PRO A 649 13.11 -12.77 -17.18
CA PRO A 649 13.58 -12.69 -15.80
C PRO A 649 14.35 -11.41 -15.46
N ILE A 650 14.67 -10.58 -16.45
CA ILE A 650 15.39 -9.33 -16.23
C ILE A 650 14.41 -8.17 -16.06
N HIS A 651 14.44 -7.58 -14.88
CA HIS A 651 13.69 -6.36 -14.59
C HIS A 651 14.64 -5.18 -14.40
N VAL A 652 14.20 -4.02 -14.88
CA VAL A 652 14.98 -2.79 -14.77
C VAL A 652 14.20 -1.67 -14.13
N GLN A 653 14.88 -0.86 -13.34
CA GLN A 653 14.33 0.36 -12.78
C GLN A 653 15.32 1.51 -12.93
N HIS A 654 14.80 2.71 -13.12
CA HIS A 654 15.62 3.89 -13.41
C HIS A 654 15.28 5.05 -12.51
N GLY A 655 16.28 5.84 -12.17
CA GLY A 655 16.07 7.06 -11.43
C GLY A 655 17.21 8.05 -11.56
N MET A 656 17.10 9.14 -10.86
CA MET A 656 18.16 10.12 -10.69
C MET A 656 18.49 10.23 -9.21
N ASN A 657 19.74 10.03 -8.84
CA ASN A 657 20.15 10.16 -7.46
C ASN A 657 20.28 11.64 -7.03
N LYS A 658 20.48 11.85 -5.75
CA LYS A 658 20.64 13.21 -5.19
C LYS A 658 21.93 13.93 -5.67
N LEU A 659 22.86 13.20 -6.29
CA LEU A 659 24.06 13.76 -6.91
C LEU A 659 23.81 14.23 -8.36
N GLY A 660 22.58 14.11 -8.87
CA GLY A 660 22.18 14.49 -10.21
C GLY A 660 22.61 13.52 -11.31
N LYS A 661 22.98 12.29 -10.95
CA LYS A 661 23.37 11.26 -11.89
C LYS A 661 22.25 10.26 -12.11
N ARG A 662 22.12 9.76 -13.33
CA ARG A 662 21.18 8.69 -13.66
C ARG A 662 21.69 7.38 -13.09
N ILE A 663 20.77 6.58 -12.55
CA ILE A 663 21.04 5.23 -12.03
C ILE A 663 20.10 4.25 -12.73
N HIS A 664 20.65 3.10 -13.09
CA HIS A 664 19.95 2.00 -13.72
C HIS A 664 20.20 0.73 -12.92
N TYR A 665 19.13 0.15 -12.38
CA TYR A 665 19.14 -1.14 -11.70
C TYR A 665 18.74 -2.21 -12.69
N TYR A 666 19.48 -3.32 -12.72
CA TYR A 666 19.18 -4.52 -13.47
C TYR A 666 19.13 -5.70 -12.54
N PHE A 667 18.01 -6.37 -12.45
CA PHE A 667 17.77 -7.51 -11.57
C PHE A 667 17.61 -8.78 -12.39
N ASN A 668 18.12 -9.91 -11.89
CA ASN A 668 17.90 -11.24 -12.45
C ASN A 668 17.07 -12.09 -11.47
N TYR A 669 15.77 -12.04 -11.57
CA TYR A 669 14.85 -12.84 -10.75
C TYR A 669 14.73 -14.28 -11.28
N SER A 670 15.86 -14.97 -11.43
CA SER A 670 15.86 -16.39 -11.83
C SER A 670 17.05 -17.17 -11.28
N SER A 671 16.89 -18.49 -11.25
CA SER A 671 17.92 -19.43 -10.85
C SER A 671 18.98 -19.72 -11.94
N ALA A 672 18.96 -19.00 -13.06
CA ALA A 672 19.91 -19.15 -14.16
C ALA A 672 20.65 -17.81 -14.42
N GLU A 673 21.88 -17.92 -14.94
CA GLU A 673 22.61 -16.74 -15.46
C GLU A 673 21.80 -16.09 -16.58
N GLN A 674 21.66 -14.76 -16.53
CA GLN A 674 20.99 -13.98 -17.54
C GLN A 674 21.92 -12.93 -18.14
N LYS A 675 21.62 -12.50 -19.37
CA LYS A 675 22.35 -11.46 -20.07
C LYS A 675 21.42 -10.34 -20.47
N ALA A 676 21.79 -9.11 -20.13
CA ALA A 676 21.06 -7.90 -20.46
C ALA A 676 21.94 -6.94 -21.26
N THR A 677 21.42 -6.34 -22.32
CA THR A 677 22.11 -5.27 -23.03
C THR A 677 21.89 -3.96 -22.30
N TYR A 678 22.97 -3.29 -21.93
CA TYR A 678 22.94 -1.96 -21.33
C TYR A 678 22.83 -0.89 -22.43
N SER A 679 21.71 -0.20 -22.52
CA SER A 679 21.40 0.71 -23.64
C SER A 679 21.64 2.20 -23.35
N TYR A 680 22.21 2.53 -22.20
CA TYR A 680 22.31 3.92 -21.70
C TYR A 680 23.73 4.49 -21.81
N GLY A 681 23.98 5.67 -21.25
CA GLY A 681 25.27 6.34 -21.27
C GLY A 681 26.38 5.57 -20.54
N ILE A 682 27.64 5.83 -20.86
CA ILE A 682 28.76 5.22 -20.17
C ILE A 682 28.66 5.49 -18.64
N GLY A 683 28.89 4.47 -17.83
CA GLY A 683 28.78 4.56 -16.37
C GLY A 683 29.71 3.58 -15.65
N ALA A 684 29.53 3.48 -14.36
CA ALA A 684 30.21 2.51 -13.50
C ALA A 684 29.18 1.65 -12.75
N ASN A 685 29.37 0.35 -12.72
CA ASN A 685 28.63 -0.52 -11.83
C ASN A 685 29.09 -0.26 -10.38
N LEU A 686 28.20 0.26 -9.56
CA LEU A 686 28.50 0.65 -8.17
C LEU A 686 28.94 -0.52 -7.29
N LEU A 687 28.52 -1.75 -7.63
CA LEU A 687 28.78 -2.95 -6.81
C LEU A 687 30.22 -3.47 -6.97
N ASP A 688 30.82 -3.33 -8.17
CA ASP A 688 32.17 -3.86 -8.46
C ASP A 688 33.12 -2.79 -9.05
N GLY A 689 32.65 -1.57 -9.27
CA GLY A 689 33.44 -0.45 -9.81
C GLY A 689 33.80 -0.55 -11.29
N LYS A 690 33.32 -1.57 -12.00
CA LYS A 690 33.65 -1.73 -13.43
C LYS A 690 32.94 -0.71 -14.31
N THR A 691 33.65 -0.23 -15.31
CA THR A 691 33.06 0.63 -16.35
C THR A 691 32.10 -0.18 -17.20
N VAL A 692 30.91 0.38 -17.42
CA VAL A 692 29.87 -0.17 -18.30
C VAL A 692 29.67 0.81 -19.47
N ALA A 693 30.00 0.38 -20.70
CA ALA A 693 29.79 1.19 -21.90
C ALA A 693 28.38 0.92 -22.45
N LYS A 694 27.88 1.87 -23.25
CA LYS A 694 26.64 1.65 -24.00
C LYS A 694 26.79 0.41 -24.91
N ASP A 695 25.70 -0.34 -25.03
CA ASP A 695 25.58 -1.57 -25.82
C ASP A 695 26.45 -2.74 -25.32
N SER A 696 27.07 -2.61 -24.13
CA SER A 696 27.75 -3.72 -23.48
C SER A 696 26.76 -4.71 -22.89
N ILE A 697 27.21 -5.96 -22.71
CA ILE A 697 26.43 -7.02 -22.11
C ILE A 697 26.73 -7.09 -20.62
N LEU A 698 25.71 -6.90 -19.81
CA LEU A 698 25.71 -7.23 -18.38
C LEU A 698 25.42 -8.72 -18.24
N THR A 699 26.28 -9.43 -17.52
CA THR A 699 26.05 -10.85 -17.17
C THR A 699 25.70 -10.88 -15.68
N LEU A 700 24.50 -11.32 -15.37
CA LEU A 700 23.96 -11.41 -14.00
C LEU A 700 23.86 -12.87 -13.59
N ALA A 701 24.50 -13.24 -12.50
CA ALA A 701 24.39 -14.56 -11.90
C ALA A 701 22.95 -14.81 -11.40
N PRO A 702 22.58 -16.03 -11.04
CA PRO A 702 21.29 -16.31 -10.41
C PRO A 702 21.04 -15.40 -9.18
N TRP A 703 19.87 -14.79 -9.09
CA TRP A 703 19.47 -13.92 -7.96
C TRP A 703 20.49 -12.83 -7.67
N ASP A 704 20.98 -12.15 -8.75
CA ASP A 704 21.99 -11.10 -8.66
C ASP A 704 21.55 -9.86 -9.45
N LEU A 705 22.26 -8.76 -9.24
CA LEU A 705 21.92 -7.47 -9.83
C LEU A 705 23.16 -6.66 -10.23
N ALA A 706 22.94 -5.67 -11.09
CA ALA A 706 23.90 -4.63 -11.38
C ALA A 706 23.25 -3.24 -11.17
N ILE A 707 24.05 -2.29 -10.67
CA ILE A 707 23.61 -0.90 -10.45
C ILE A 707 24.58 0.01 -11.19
N VAL A 708 24.15 0.53 -12.32
CA VAL A 708 25.01 1.38 -13.16
C VAL A 708 24.67 2.85 -12.92
N GLU A 709 25.65 3.60 -12.42
CA GLU A 709 25.58 5.06 -12.32
C GLU A 709 26.25 5.67 -13.53
N GLU A 710 25.54 6.49 -14.35
CA GLU A 710 26.12 7.17 -15.49
C GLU A 710 27.22 8.16 -15.06
N SER A 711 28.32 8.16 -15.79
CA SER A 711 29.35 9.20 -15.69
C SER A 711 28.75 10.47 -16.26
N GLY A 712 28.31 11.42 -15.43
CA GLY A 712 27.63 12.65 -15.88
C GLY A 712 28.26 13.29 -17.13
N GLN A 713 27.41 13.95 -17.95
CA GLN A 713 27.86 14.74 -19.10
C GLN A 713 28.67 15.97 -18.66
#